data_3a178b3892cdb222f98604aa26b4c8d3
#
_entry.id   3a178b3892cdb222f98604aa26b4c8d3
#
_cell.length_a   1.000
_cell.length_b   1.000
_cell.length_c   1.000
_cell.angle_alpha   90.00
_cell.angle_beta   90.00
_cell.angle_gamma   90.00
#
_symmetry.space_group_name_H-M   'P 1'
#
loop_
_entity.id
_entity.type
_entity.pdbx_description
1 polymer ?
#
loop_
_entity_poly.entity_id
_entity_poly.type
_entity_poly.pdbx_seq_one_letter_code
_entity_poly.pdbx_strand_id
1 'polypeptide(L)'
;MKTRRFFIALLALAGLSACQEPEEAIVPNVPGQFDLTATFEVTEGMSFTWAANDEITVYDGKSVNPFVTAEGGEAAVFSGLANKKAEMLQAIYPATNGGRYSGKVNVTLPTSQDAVAVFPKERALFAANASTSAGALKFQPVVSFLKITLDKRDRVVSLELKANAEEPLSGAVKVDLAGLSAEPAEAAVPYVMMTGLNMDGANYMAVLPQTLSQGYTLSFVCDDERRYSVSVPAEAVFEQNKIYDLGSYSDIQWETILNDKPTALPSAVLVKAGFQEAEFNMVSEGSFEYYPDEDIRYRSPWIAESAFVTAVPGHDGTPAMGMDLTPDKYGWHRNVQVCALRQHTEYVYSAWATCTHGNTYFSCCTWPSGVNREQSGFQWGPTEEWKYIEHIVNPGTDVLADVIQGAWWESIMKVQYDEIRLIPKGYTAKSTAPKSQEKIGTVMNATFDKVDNLGKVIAWKNSKGKICFILSDFTVNGVHYDTAVAQTEDTELNGNLTIAVFAKSAGKFIPVSTPEDGVVSIVPNDVFLLNGKTYLHYYAKKWQNPDNADDWTVDHAGFLVSEDDGVTWTKCNGKWSGNGTFCSASFAEKDGVLYMLGTNQGRKCHHGIGDFHRSNFYLARVAVTEDITDPKNWEYYNCKDWVKGAETLYTDDGADPNRIVMGSRGECALVWNPKFQRFMMIYRDGRQEGLVYRDAASVDDEWSGEKPLAYDDLAAGIFAPSVLEVTDNGELILFASQL
;
A
#
# COMPACT_ATOMS: atom_id res chain seq x y z
N MET A 1 19.41 51.36 58.59
CA MET A 1 18.47 51.88 59.63
C MET A 1 17.04 51.60 59.16
N LYS A 2 16.29 50.91 60.05
CA LYS A 2 14.81 50.90 60.16
C LYS A 2 14.03 50.20 58.99
N THR A 3 13.03 49.38 59.18
CA THR A 3 12.47 48.63 60.35
C THR A 3 11.48 47.65 59.77
N ARG A 4 11.44 46.42 60.30
CA ARG A 4 10.41 45.37 60.00
C ARG A 4 9.02 45.85 60.40
N ARG A 5 8.01 45.39 59.62
CA ARG A 5 6.66 45.10 60.12
C ARG A 5 6.15 43.77 59.59
N PHE A 6 5.98 42.82 60.48
CA PHE A 6 5.20 41.60 60.34
C PHE A 6 3.71 41.95 60.26
N PHE A 7 2.99 41.31 59.33
CA PHE A 7 1.54 41.15 59.42
C PHE A 7 1.22 39.66 59.48
N ILE A 8 0.70 39.24 60.65
CA ILE A 8 0.09 37.93 60.85
C ILE A 8 -1.34 38.06 60.35
N ALA A 9 -1.69 37.26 59.32
CA ALA A 9 -3.07 37.05 58.96
C ALA A 9 -3.52 35.66 59.41
N LEU A 10 -4.45 35.66 60.33
CA LEU A 10 -5.19 34.48 60.80
C LEU A 10 -6.08 33.99 59.67
N LEU A 11 -5.82 32.82 59.08
CA LEU A 11 -6.74 32.15 58.19
C LEU A 11 -7.52 31.08 58.96
N ALA A 12 -8.82 31.23 58.94
CA ALA A 12 -9.78 30.29 59.50
C ALA A 12 -9.72 28.96 58.72
N LEU A 13 -9.57 27.83 59.43
CA LEU A 13 -9.80 26.49 58.94
C LEU A 13 -11.30 26.34 58.61
N ALA A 14 -11.62 26.39 57.31
CA ALA A 14 -12.85 25.78 56.82
C ALA A 14 -12.52 24.35 56.39
N GLY A 15 -13.12 23.38 57.03
CA GLY A 15 -12.91 21.95 56.74
C GLY A 15 -13.34 21.62 55.34
N LEU A 16 -12.40 21.27 54.49
CA LEU A 16 -12.62 20.49 53.29
C LEU A 16 -12.64 19.02 53.72
N SER A 17 -13.85 18.43 53.81
CA SER A 17 -14.00 16.99 53.74
C SER A 17 -13.52 16.57 52.34
N ALA A 18 -12.27 16.21 52.20
CA ALA A 18 -11.82 15.40 51.07
C ALA A 18 -12.59 14.08 51.16
N CYS A 19 -13.40 13.79 50.15
CA CYS A 19 -13.79 12.42 49.88
C CYS A 19 -12.51 11.64 49.67
N GLN A 20 -12.08 10.90 50.69
CA GLN A 20 -11.13 9.81 50.50
C GLN A 20 -11.86 8.78 49.66
N GLU A 21 -11.39 8.57 48.43
CA GLU A 21 -11.67 7.33 47.74
C GLU A 21 -11.31 6.18 48.70
N PRO A 22 -12.13 5.13 48.76
CA PRO A 22 -11.84 4.01 49.62
C PRO A 22 -10.46 3.47 49.23
N GLU A 23 -9.52 3.42 50.22
CA GLU A 23 -8.23 2.72 50.03
C GLU A 23 -8.55 1.30 49.58
N GLU A 24 -8.26 0.98 48.32
CA GLU A 24 -8.29 -0.39 47.84
C GLU A 24 -7.44 -1.24 48.78
N ALA A 25 -8.05 -2.30 49.30
CA ALA A 25 -7.38 -3.21 50.21
C ALA A 25 -6.12 -3.76 49.53
N ILE A 26 -4.94 -3.45 50.09
CA ILE A 26 -3.66 -3.87 49.54
C ILE A 26 -3.59 -5.41 49.65
N VAL A 27 -3.87 -6.12 48.55
CA VAL A 27 -3.69 -7.56 48.47
C VAL A 27 -2.19 -7.89 48.54
N PRO A 28 -1.71 -8.69 49.50
CA PRO A 28 -0.32 -9.07 49.58
C PRO A 28 0.15 -9.79 48.32
N ASN A 29 1.25 -9.40 47.72
CA ASN A 29 1.82 -10.11 46.56
C ASN A 29 2.57 -11.35 47.02
N VAL A 30 2.02 -12.52 46.69
CA VAL A 30 2.62 -13.83 46.95
C VAL A 30 2.66 -14.60 45.61
N PRO A 31 3.75 -14.41 44.81
CA PRO A 31 3.86 -15.06 43.51
C PRO A 31 3.77 -16.59 43.59
N GLY A 32 3.14 -17.20 42.67
CA GLY A 32 3.08 -18.65 42.53
C GLY A 32 2.67 -19.10 41.17
N GLN A 33 3.07 -20.31 40.82
CA GLN A 33 2.71 -20.96 39.56
C GLN A 33 1.22 -21.25 39.52
N PHE A 34 0.62 -20.96 38.38
CA PHE A 34 -0.75 -21.32 38.01
C PHE A 34 -0.78 -22.02 36.68
N ASP A 35 -1.64 -23.01 36.57
CA ASP A 35 -2.05 -23.64 35.33
C ASP A 35 -3.56 -23.45 35.21
N LEU A 36 -3.96 -22.63 34.22
CA LEU A 36 -5.34 -22.21 34.01
C LEU A 36 -5.88 -22.85 32.74
N THR A 37 -6.97 -23.58 32.85
CA THR A 37 -7.65 -24.12 31.67
C THR A 37 -8.48 -22.98 31.02
N ALA A 38 -8.15 -22.61 29.79
CA ALA A 38 -8.85 -21.57 29.03
C ALA A 38 -9.72 -22.19 27.93
N THR A 39 -10.95 -21.70 27.82
CA THR A 39 -11.90 -22.06 26.77
C THR A 39 -12.56 -20.80 26.24
N PHE A 40 -13.13 -20.87 25.04
CA PHE A 40 -13.97 -19.79 24.51
C PHE A 40 -15.45 -20.07 24.84
N GLU A 41 -16.15 -19.04 25.32
CA GLU A 41 -17.59 -19.06 25.55
C GLU A 41 -18.24 -18.11 24.54
N VAL A 42 -18.77 -18.65 23.46
CA VAL A 42 -19.21 -17.89 22.29
C VAL A 42 -20.65 -18.22 21.92
N THR A 43 -21.28 -17.32 21.18
CA THR A 43 -22.63 -17.55 20.64
C THR A 43 -22.62 -18.68 19.59
N GLU A 44 -23.73 -19.37 19.45
CA GLU A 44 -23.92 -20.38 18.41
C GLU A 44 -23.56 -19.86 17.02
N GLY A 45 -22.82 -20.66 16.26
CA GLY A 45 -22.29 -20.29 14.94
C GLY A 45 -20.88 -19.75 14.95
N MET A 46 -20.27 -19.51 16.13
CA MET A 46 -18.84 -19.16 16.25
C MET A 46 -18.05 -20.35 16.76
N SER A 47 -16.80 -20.45 16.32
CA SER A 47 -15.86 -21.45 16.81
C SER A 47 -14.46 -20.88 16.87
N PHE A 48 -13.80 -21.01 18.02
CA PHE A 48 -12.42 -20.60 18.22
C PHE A 48 -11.65 -21.72 18.91
N THR A 49 -10.40 -21.89 18.53
CA THR A 49 -9.48 -22.84 19.15
C THR A 49 -8.18 -22.16 19.51
N TRP A 50 -7.54 -22.61 20.56
CA TRP A 50 -6.21 -22.20 20.94
C TRP A 50 -5.18 -22.82 20.01
N ALA A 51 -4.10 -22.10 19.75
CA ALA A 51 -2.92 -22.62 19.07
C ALA A 51 -1.78 -22.83 20.08
N ALA A 52 -0.84 -23.70 19.77
CA ALA A 52 0.38 -23.83 20.57
C ALA A 52 1.13 -22.50 20.56
N ASN A 53 1.65 -22.09 21.73
CA ASN A 53 2.30 -20.82 21.99
C ASN A 53 1.37 -19.58 21.98
N ASP A 54 0.05 -19.74 21.96
CA ASP A 54 -0.83 -18.62 22.26
C ASP A 54 -0.50 -18.07 23.67
N GLU A 55 -0.53 -16.72 23.77
CA GLU A 55 -0.27 -16.00 24.99
C GLU A 55 -1.50 -15.19 25.40
N ILE A 56 -1.80 -15.19 26.70
CA ILE A 56 -2.81 -14.34 27.31
C ILE A 56 -2.15 -13.46 28.38
N THR A 57 -2.70 -12.28 28.59
CA THR A 57 -2.29 -11.42 29.69
C THR A 57 -3.23 -11.60 30.87
N VAL A 58 -2.69 -11.98 32.03
CA VAL A 58 -3.45 -12.21 33.28
C VAL A 58 -3.16 -11.12 34.29
N TYR A 59 -4.21 -10.53 34.83
CA TYR A 59 -4.21 -9.52 35.88
C TYR A 59 -4.65 -10.13 37.21
N ASP A 60 -3.87 -9.95 38.25
CA ASP A 60 -4.11 -10.51 39.57
C ASP A 60 -4.40 -9.42 40.65
N GLY A 61 -4.84 -8.24 40.19
CA GLY A 61 -5.09 -7.07 41.03
C GLY A 61 -3.83 -6.27 41.39
N LYS A 62 -2.62 -6.79 41.15
CA LYS A 62 -1.34 -6.12 41.45
C LYS A 62 -0.37 -6.10 40.28
N SER A 63 -0.31 -7.19 39.56
CA SER A 63 0.66 -7.41 38.50
C SER A 63 -0.04 -7.79 37.19
N VAL A 64 0.70 -7.59 36.11
CA VAL A 64 0.34 -7.97 34.75
C VAL A 64 1.28 -9.11 34.36
N ASN A 65 0.73 -10.26 34.04
CA ASN A 65 1.51 -11.48 33.92
C ASN A 65 1.23 -12.18 32.60
N PRO A 66 2.24 -12.57 31.82
CA PRO A 66 2.07 -13.39 30.65
C PRO A 66 1.81 -14.85 31.06
N PHE A 67 0.87 -15.48 30.39
CA PHE A 67 0.59 -16.91 30.47
C PHE A 67 0.59 -17.49 29.08
N VAL A 68 1.28 -18.61 28.89
CA VAL A 68 1.50 -19.23 27.59
C VAL A 68 1.00 -20.68 27.61
N THR A 69 0.41 -21.14 26.51
CA THR A 69 0.05 -22.56 26.34
C THR A 69 1.07 -23.28 25.45
N ALA A 70 1.38 -24.51 25.82
CA ALA A 70 2.23 -25.39 25.00
C ALA A 70 1.44 -26.14 23.92
N GLU A 71 0.13 -26.30 24.08
CA GLU A 71 -0.73 -27.09 23.21
C GLU A 71 -1.98 -26.32 22.83
N GLY A 72 -2.45 -26.52 21.60
CA GLY A 72 -3.69 -25.95 21.10
C GLY A 72 -4.90 -26.87 21.35
N GLY A 73 -6.09 -26.38 21.01
CA GLY A 73 -7.36 -27.12 21.09
C GLY A 73 -8.55 -26.24 21.51
N GLU A 74 -9.72 -26.85 21.67
CA GLU A 74 -10.92 -26.19 22.20
C GLU A 74 -10.72 -25.71 23.64
N ALA A 75 -9.94 -26.47 24.41
CA ALA A 75 -9.46 -26.11 25.74
C ALA A 75 -7.94 -26.26 25.78
N ALA A 76 -7.25 -25.26 26.35
CA ALA A 76 -5.81 -25.26 26.48
C ALA A 76 -5.40 -24.87 27.91
N VAL A 77 -4.27 -25.40 28.38
CA VAL A 77 -3.71 -25.04 29.67
C VAL A 77 -2.67 -23.94 29.49
N PHE A 78 -2.92 -22.78 30.10
CA PHE A 78 -2.02 -21.64 30.13
C PHE A 78 -1.26 -21.61 31.45
N SER A 79 0.06 -21.59 31.38
CA SER A 79 0.94 -21.62 32.53
C SER A 79 1.66 -20.27 32.73
N GLY A 80 1.69 -19.79 33.96
CA GLY A 80 2.34 -18.53 34.29
C GLY A 80 2.41 -18.26 35.79
N LEU A 81 3.00 -17.13 36.15
CA LEU A 81 3.10 -16.69 37.53
C LEU A 81 2.05 -15.63 37.84
N ALA A 82 1.31 -15.78 38.95
CA ALA A 82 0.39 -14.77 39.44
C ALA A 82 0.36 -14.73 40.98
N ASN A 83 -0.34 -13.77 41.55
CA ASN A 83 -0.46 -13.61 42.99
C ASN A 83 -1.42 -14.64 43.61
N LYS A 84 -0.93 -15.57 44.44
CA LYS A 84 -1.73 -16.59 45.14
C LYS A 84 -2.75 -16.02 46.13
N LYS A 85 -2.64 -14.75 46.48
CA LYS A 85 -3.56 -14.05 47.38
C LYS A 85 -4.61 -13.22 46.65
N ALA A 86 -4.57 -13.21 45.30
CA ALA A 86 -5.62 -12.58 44.53
C ALA A 86 -6.94 -13.39 44.69
N GLU A 87 -8.04 -12.70 44.84
CA GLU A 87 -9.36 -13.33 44.88
C GLU A 87 -9.86 -13.69 43.47
N MET A 88 -9.52 -12.85 42.53
CA MET A 88 -9.89 -12.98 41.11
C MET A 88 -8.66 -12.89 40.22
N LEU A 89 -8.66 -13.68 39.18
CA LEU A 89 -7.79 -13.53 38.01
C LEU A 89 -8.65 -13.04 36.84
N GLN A 90 -8.14 -12.03 36.16
CA GLN A 90 -8.78 -11.44 34.99
C GLN A 90 -7.82 -11.56 33.81
N ALA A 91 -8.31 -11.85 32.64
CA ALA A 91 -7.45 -12.11 31.49
C ALA A 91 -8.00 -11.48 30.21
N ILE A 92 -7.07 -11.14 29.32
CA ILE A 92 -7.37 -10.66 27.98
C ILE A 92 -6.58 -11.45 26.92
N TYR A 93 -7.19 -11.65 25.79
CA TYR A 93 -6.58 -12.18 24.57
C TYR A 93 -7.02 -11.31 23.35
N PRO A 94 -6.13 -11.00 22.40
CA PRO A 94 -4.68 -11.29 22.39
C PRO A 94 -3.94 -10.66 23.57
N ALA A 95 -2.76 -11.22 23.87
CA ALA A 95 -1.92 -10.67 24.94
C ALA A 95 -1.55 -9.21 24.68
N THR A 96 -1.48 -8.42 25.74
CA THR A 96 -1.13 -7.00 25.65
C THR A 96 -0.02 -6.66 26.64
N ASN A 97 0.90 -5.80 26.23
CA ASN A 97 1.93 -5.24 27.11
C ASN A 97 1.36 -4.13 28.04
N GLY A 98 0.05 -4.10 28.22
CA GLY A 98 -0.70 -3.07 28.92
C GLY A 98 -0.12 -2.72 30.27
N GLY A 99 -0.03 -1.44 30.53
CA GLY A 99 0.51 -0.85 31.73
C GLY A 99 -0.30 -1.18 33.00
N ARG A 100 -0.16 -0.34 34.02
CA ARG A 100 -0.80 -0.52 35.30
C ARG A 100 -2.31 -0.70 35.18
N TYR A 101 -2.80 -1.88 35.57
CA TYR A 101 -4.22 -2.18 35.60
C TYR A 101 -4.96 -1.29 36.60
N SER A 102 -5.96 -0.57 36.12
CA SER A 102 -6.86 0.31 36.91
C SER A 102 -8.32 -0.09 36.77
N GLY A 103 -8.61 -1.39 36.63
CA GLY A 103 -9.96 -1.93 36.38
C GLY A 103 -10.32 -2.07 34.89
N LYS A 104 -9.78 -1.19 34.07
CA LYS A 104 -9.92 -1.25 32.60
C LYS A 104 -8.57 -1.30 31.92
N VAL A 105 -8.45 -2.06 30.84
CA VAL A 105 -7.24 -2.22 30.04
C VAL A 105 -7.37 -1.46 28.73
N ASN A 106 -6.38 -0.62 28.42
CA ASN A 106 -6.31 0.05 27.14
C ASN A 106 -5.68 -0.88 26.11
N VAL A 107 -6.40 -1.16 25.03
CA VAL A 107 -5.99 -2.00 23.90
C VAL A 107 -6.37 -1.35 22.60
N THR A 108 -5.95 -1.93 21.48
CA THR A 108 -6.34 -1.47 20.16
C THR A 108 -7.12 -2.59 19.46
N LEU A 109 -8.31 -2.27 18.97
CA LEU A 109 -9.01 -3.08 17.98
C LEU A 109 -8.53 -2.60 16.61
N PRO A 110 -7.89 -3.44 15.78
CA PRO A 110 -7.30 -2.99 14.54
C PRO A 110 -8.30 -2.25 13.65
N THR A 111 -7.90 -1.11 13.12
CA THR A 111 -8.71 -0.31 12.16
C THR A 111 -8.65 -0.90 10.76
N SER A 112 -7.59 -1.65 10.45
CA SER A 112 -7.46 -2.46 9.24
C SER A 112 -7.30 -3.93 9.66
N GLN A 113 -8.09 -4.80 9.07
CA GLN A 113 -8.14 -6.22 9.38
C GLN A 113 -8.08 -7.01 8.08
N ASP A 114 -7.18 -8.01 7.98
CA ASP A 114 -7.24 -8.93 6.86
C ASP A 114 -8.45 -9.84 7.02
N ALA A 115 -9.16 -10.03 5.95
CA ALA A 115 -10.26 -10.96 5.93
C ALA A 115 -9.75 -12.40 6.05
N VAL A 116 -10.48 -13.20 6.80
CA VAL A 116 -10.22 -14.65 6.94
C VAL A 116 -11.53 -15.39 6.72
N ALA A 117 -11.43 -16.60 6.17
CA ALA A 117 -12.59 -17.47 5.94
C ALA A 117 -13.21 -17.99 7.25
N VAL A 118 -12.50 -17.82 8.35
CA VAL A 118 -12.93 -18.17 9.71
C VAL A 118 -12.80 -16.95 10.63
N PHE A 119 -13.41 -16.96 11.80
CA PHE A 119 -13.36 -15.84 12.73
C PHE A 119 -11.92 -15.48 13.12
N PRO A 120 -11.54 -14.20 13.04
CA PRO A 120 -10.17 -13.76 13.30
C PRO A 120 -9.89 -13.67 14.80
N LYS A 121 -9.50 -14.80 15.41
CA LYS A 121 -9.18 -14.87 16.84
C LYS A 121 -8.13 -13.83 17.25
N GLU A 122 -7.07 -13.67 16.48
CA GLU A 122 -5.92 -12.80 16.80
C GLU A 122 -6.24 -11.31 16.62
N ARG A 123 -7.36 -10.97 15.99
CA ARG A 123 -7.76 -9.58 15.69
C ARG A 123 -9.00 -9.13 16.44
N ALA A 124 -9.70 -10.10 17.04
CA ALA A 124 -10.79 -9.81 17.96
C ALA A 124 -10.26 -9.66 19.40
N LEU A 125 -11.06 -9.08 20.26
CA LEU A 125 -10.74 -8.92 21.67
C LEU A 125 -11.59 -9.85 22.49
N PHE A 126 -10.95 -10.60 23.40
CA PHE A 126 -11.63 -11.53 24.32
C PHE A 126 -11.22 -11.22 25.76
N ALA A 127 -12.16 -11.25 26.66
CA ALA A 127 -11.93 -11.08 28.07
C ALA A 127 -12.48 -12.26 28.87
N ALA A 128 -11.81 -12.57 29.99
CA ALA A 128 -12.23 -13.59 30.93
C ALA A 128 -11.97 -13.15 32.36
N ASN A 129 -12.80 -13.62 33.29
CA ASN A 129 -12.51 -13.52 34.73
C ASN A 129 -12.89 -14.79 35.43
N ALA A 130 -12.19 -15.12 36.51
CA ALA A 130 -12.49 -16.27 37.35
C ALA A 130 -11.96 -16.05 38.77
N SER A 131 -12.58 -16.69 39.75
CA SER A 131 -11.96 -16.78 41.07
C SER A 131 -10.66 -17.57 40.98
N THR A 132 -9.66 -17.17 41.76
CA THR A 132 -8.34 -17.82 41.76
C THR A 132 -8.40 -19.31 42.07
N SER A 133 -9.44 -19.76 42.79
CA SER A 133 -9.68 -21.16 43.12
C SER A 133 -10.35 -21.96 41.96
N ALA A 134 -10.88 -21.32 40.93
CA ALA A 134 -11.63 -21.98 39.87
C ALA A 134 -10.72 -22.73 38.86
N GLY A 135 -9.48 -22.32 38.69
CA GLY A 135 -8.51 -22.91 37.77
C GLY A 135 -8.89 -22.90 36.29
N ALA A 136 -9.94 -22.13 35.93
CA ALA A 136 -10.47 -22.09 34.58
C ALA A 136 -10.88 -20.66 34.19
N LEU A 137 -10.57 -20.29 32.96
CA LEU A 137 -10.94 -19.02 32.33
C LEU A 137 -11.86 -19.28 31.12
N LYS A 138 -12.98 -18.60 31.10
CA LYS A 138 -13.92 -18.64 29.95
C LYS A 138 -13.86 -17.32 29.22
N PHE A 139 -13.19 -17.30 28.09
CA PHE A 139 -13.02 -16.12 27.26
C PHE A 139 -14.26 -15.83 26.44
N GLN A 140 -14.80 -14.63 26.60
CA GLN A 140 -15.91 -14.13 25.81
C GLN A 140 -15.41 -13.03 24.87
N PRO A 141 -15.87 -12.99 23.60
CA PRO A 141 -15.63 -11.83 22.75
C PRO A 141 -16.24 -10.58 23.37
N VAL A 142 -15.44 -9.51 23.48
CA VAL A 142 -15.93 -8.17 23.86
C VAL A 142 -16.20 -7.27 22.65
N VAL A 143 -16.24 -7.87 21.47
CA VAL A 143 -16.53 -7.29 20.17
C VAL A 143 -17.76 -7.91 19.53
N SER A 144 -18.26 -7.30 18.47
CA SER A 144 -19.24 -7.89 17.53
C SER A 144 -18.54 -8.40 16.30
N PHE A 145 -19.07 -9.40 15.63
CA PHE A 145 -18.55 -9.91 14.36
C PHE A 145 -19.52 -9.60 13.24
N LEU A 146 -18.95 -9.11 12.13
CA LEU A 146 -19.70 -8.85 10.92
C LEU A 146 -19.24 -9.82 9.84
N LYS A 147 -20.18 -10.33 9.08
CA LYS A 147 -19.97 -11.26 7.96
C LYS A 147 -20.43 -10.61 6.68
N ILE A 148 -19.58 -10.62 5.65
CA ILE A 148 -19.88 -10.17 4.30
C ILE A 148 -19.49 -11.27 3.34
N THR A 149 -20.37 -11.61 2.40
CA THR A 149 -20.09 -12.64 1.39
C THR A 149 -19.84 -11.98 0.05
N LEU A 150 -18.74 -12.34 -0.61
CA LEU A 150 -18.39 -11.86 -1.95
C LEU A 150 -18.54 -12.99 -2.95
N ASP A 151 -18.87 -12.64 -4.19
CA ASP A 151 -18.83 -13.52 -5.36
C ASP A 151 -17.53 -13.25 -6.13
N LYS A 152 -16.97 -14.31 -6.63
CA LYS A 152 -15.75 -14.43 -7.39
C LYS A 152 -15.57 -13.50 -8.58
N ARG A 153 -16.66 -12.99 -9.13
CA ARG A 153 -16.66 -12.13 -10.31
C ARG A 153 -16.26 -10.69 -10.04
N ASP A 154 -16.29 -10.28 -8.77
CA ASP A 154 -15.99 -8.90 -8.39
C ASP A 154 -14.55 -8.80 -7.90
N ARG A 155 -13.81 -7.81 -8.42
CA ARG A 155 -12.39 -7.58 -8.13
C ARG A 155 -12.22 -6.61 -6.97
N VAL A 156 -12.80 -6.95 -5.81
CA VAL A 156 -12.71 -6.14 -4.59
C VAL A 156 -11.36 -6.35 -3.93
N VAL A 157 -10.58 -5.32 -3.70
CA VAL A 157 -9.29 -5.39 -2.99
C VAL A 157 -9.41 -4.95 -1.54
N SER A 158 -10.38 -4.10 -1.23
CA SER A 158 -10.68 -3.73 0.15
C SER A 158 -12.13 -3.36 0.34
N LEU A 159 -12.56 -3.43 1.59
CA LEU A 159 -13.89 -3.07 2.04
C LEU A 159 -13.76 -2.18 3.27
N GLU A 160 -14.52 -1.08 3.30
CA GLU A 160 -14.68 -0.24 4.47
C GLU A 160 -16.11 -0.32 4.98
N LEU A 161 -16.28 -0.51 6.28
CA LEU A 161 -17.51 -0.23 6.99
C LEU A 161 -17.34 1.07 7.76
N LYS A 162 -18.18 2.06 7.52
CA LYS A 162 -18.18 3.34 8.24
C LYS A 162 -19.56 3.62 8.87
N ALA A 163 -19.56 4.05 10.14
CA ALA A 163 -20.76 4.54 10.81
C ALA A 163 -21.18 5.91 10.26
N ASN A 164 -22.46 6.09 9.90
CA ASN A 164 -22.94 7.31 9.27
C ASN A 164 -23.03 8.52 10.24
N ALA A 165 -23.08 8.28 11.55
CA ALA A 165 -23.09 9.33 12.58
C ALA A 165 -21.81 9.32 13.44
N GLU A 166 -20.72 8.81 12.88
CA GLU A 166 -19.36 8.82 13.47
C GLU A 166 -19.27 8.03 14.80
N GLU A 167 -20.16 7.08 15.08
CA GLU A 167 -20.02 6.18 16.23
C GLU A 167 -18.78 5.29 16.07
N PRO A 168 -17.92 5.16 17.12
CA PRO A 168 -16.66 4.44 17.03
C PRO A 168 -16.84 2.94 16.78
N LEU A 169 -16.12 2.40 15.80
CA LEU A 169 -16.16 0.98 15.43
C LEU A 169 -14.86 0.24 15.70
N SER A 170 -13.72 0.93 15.74
CA SER A 170 -12.40 0.34 15.92
C SER A 170 -11.41 1.34 16.53
N GLY A 171 -10.11 1.03 16.56
CA GLY A 171 -9.09 1.90 17.13
C GLY A 171 -8.86 1.67 18.62
N ALA A 172 -8.67 2.75 19.39
CA ALA A 172 -8.40 2.65 20.80
C ALA A 172 -9.62 2.22 21.63
N VAL A 173 -9.45 1.24 22.49
CA VAL A 173 -10.52 0.58 23.24
C VAL A 173 -10.13 0.44 24.71
N LYS A 174 -11.09 0.63 25.59
CA LYS A 174 -10.98 0.26 27.01
C LYS A 174 -11.80 -0.99 27.27
N VAL A 175 -11.13 -2.06 27.70
CA VAL A 175 -11.77 -3.32 28.07
C VAL A 175 -11.93 -3.39 29.59
N ASP A 176 -13.16 -3.50 30.06
CA ASP A 176 -13.50 -3.80 31.43
C ASP A 176 -13.45 -5.31 31.66
N LEU A 177 -12.38 -5.78 32.31
CA LEU A 177 -12.19 -7.21 32.56
C LEU A 177 -13.12 -7.77 33.66
N ALA A 178 -13.67 -6.94 34.50
CA ALA A 178 -14.67 -7.34 35.52
C ALA A 178 -16.06 -7.48 34.89
N GLY A 179 -16.44 -6.49 34.08
CA GLY A 179 -17.72 -6.45 33.38
C GLY A 179 -17.73 -7.23 32.08
N LEU A 180 -16.58 -7.74 31.61
CA LEU A 180 -16.39 -8.41 30.33
C LEU A 180 -16.99 -7.62 29.15
N SER A 181 -16.67 -6.34 29.07
CA SER A 181 -17.17 -5.43 28.06
C SER A 181 -16.09 -4.51 27.49
N ALA A 182 -16.37 -3.92 26.32
CA ALA A 182 -15.48 -2.97 25.68
C ALA A 182 -16.19 -1.63 25.45
N GLU A 183 -15.47 -0.53 25.62
CA GLU A 183 -15.94 0.82 25.30
C GLU A 183 -14.90 1.56 24.47
N PRO A 184 -15.29 2.49 23.59
CA PRO A 184 -14.34 3.28 22.82
C PRO A 184 -13.51 4.18 23.74
N ALA A 185 -12.23 4.38 23.41
CA ALA A 185 -11.36 5.38 24.00
C ALA A 185 -11.24 6.62 23.08
N GLU A 186 -10.53 7.66 23.53
CA GLU A 186 -10.46 8.96 22.84
C GLU A 186 -9.96 8.86 21.37
N ALA A 187 -9.08 7.91 21.06
CA ALA A 187 -8.58 7.69 19.70
C ALA A 187 -9.31 6.56 18.96
N ALA A 188 -10.53 6.23 19.33
CA ALA A 188 -11.36 5.32 18.56
C ALA A 188 -11.91 6.02 17.31
N VAL A 189 -12.09 5.23 16.23
CA VAL A 189 -12.49 5.74 14.92
C VAL A 189 -13.81 5.11 14.43
N PRO A 190 -14.61 5.81 13.61
CA PRO A 190 -15.92 5.36 13.21
C PRO A 190 -15.93 4.38 12.02
N TYR A 191 -14.81 3.80 11.69
CA TYR A 191 -14.69 2.87 10.57
C TYR A 191 -13.82 1.67 10.91
N VAL A 192 -13.94 0.64 10.09
CA VAL A 192 -13.02 -0.50 10.00
C VAL A 192 -12.83 -0.88 8.54
N MET A 193 -11.58 -1.12 8.16
CA MET A 193 -11.22 -1.59 6.83
C MET A 193 -10.94 -3.08 6.85
N MET A 194 -11.22 -3.74 5.74
CA MET A 194 -10.90 -5.14 5.51
C MET A 194 -10.10 -5.28 4.21
N THR A 195 -8.97 -5.97 4.28
CA THR A 195 -8.09 -6.29 3.16
C THR A 195 -7.92 -7.82 3.06
N GLY A 196 -7.18 -8.32 2.09
CA GLY A 196 -6.97 -9.77 1.94
C GLY A 196 -8.26 -10.57 1.80
N LEU A 197 -9.23 -10.05 1.05
CA LEU A 197 -10.59 -10.56 0.99
C LEU A 197 -10.69 -11.94 0.34
N ASN A 198 -11.44 -12.84 0.94
CA ASN A 198 -11.91 -14.06 0.28
C ASN A 198 -12.97 -13.69 -0.76
N MET A 199 -12.58 -13.71 -2.02
CA MET A 199 -13.44 -13.31 -3.14
C MET A 199 -14.52 -14.35 -3.50
N ASP A 200 -14.49 -15.53 -2.91
CA ASP A 200 -15.45 -16.62 -3.17
C ASP A 200 -16.00 -17.16 -1.86
N GLY A 201 -16.59 -16.28 -1.07
CA GLY A 201 -17.16 -16.70 0.19
C GLY A 201 -17.27 -15.62 1.25
N ALA A 202 -17.33 -16.08 2.48
CA ALA A 202 -17.51 -15.22 3.64
C ALA A 202 -16.20 -14.56 4.06
N ASN A 203 -16.32 -13.31 4.45
CA ASN A 203 -15.28 -12.48 5.06
C ASN A 203 -15.78 -12.00 6.41
N TYR A 204 -14.95 -12.06 7.45
CA TYR A 204 -15.33 -11.68 8.80
C TYR A 204 -14.46 -10.54 9.32
N MET A 205 -15.09 -9.56 9.98
CA MET A 205 -14.41 -8.49 10.71
C MET A 205 -14.95 -8.37 12.13
N ALA A 206 -14.12 -7.83 13.02
CA ALA A 206 -14.49 -7.51 14.40
C ALA A 206 -14.68 -6.00 14.55
N VAL A 207 -15.77 -5.58 15.20
CA VAL A 207 -16.08 -4.17 15.48
C VAL A 207 -16.46 -3.98 16.94
N LEU A 208 -16.36 -2.76 17.46
CA LEU A 208 -16.91 -2.42 18.77
C LEU A 208 -18.42 -2.61 18.79
N PRO A 209 -18.98 -3.16 19.88
CA PRO A 209 -20.44 -3.17 20.08
C PRO A 209 -20.94 -1.74 20.13
N GLN A 210 -21.89 -1.42 19.24
CA GLN A 210 -22.43 -0.05 19.08
C GLN A 210 -23.86 -0.05 18.57
N THR A 211 -24.58 1.02 18.93
CA THR A 211 -25.82 1.41 18.23
C THR A 211 -25.49 2.51 17.25
N LEU A 212 -25.58 2.23 15.97
CA LEU A 212 -25.34 3.17 14.89
C LEU A 212 -26.65 3.90 14.59
N SER A 213 -26.80 5.09 15.12
CA SER A 213 -28.07 5.84 15.14
C SER A 213 -28.58 6.22 13.74
N GLN A 214 -27.68 6.39 12.78
CA GLN A 214 -27.97 6.67 11.36
C GLN A 214 -27.51 5.54 10.45
N GLY A 215 -27.27 4.34 11.02
CA GLY A 215 -26.80 3.19 10.28
C GLY A 215 -25.34 3.30 9.84
N TYR A 216 -25.02 2.66 8.71
CA TYR A 216 -23.64 2.54 8.22
C TYR A 216 -23.60 2.57 6.70
N THR A 217 -22.40 2.79 6.17
CA THR A 217 -22.08 2.66 4.76
C THR A 217 -20.99 1.60 4.58
N LEU A 218 -21.23 0.66 3.66
CA LEU A 218 -20.22 -0.29 3.16
C LEU A 218 -19.66 0.27 1.87
N SER A 219 -18.35 0.44 1.79
CA SER A 219 -17.64 0.87 0.59
C SER A 219 -16.69 -0.20 0.11
N PHE A 220 -16.92 -0.72 -1.06
CA PHE A 220 -16.07 -1.69 -1.74
C PHE A 220 -15.11 -0.94 -2.65
N VAL A 221 -13.84 -1.31 -2.62
CA VAL A 221 -12.81 -0.73 -3.49
C VAL A 221 -12.28 -1.81 -4.40
N CYS A 222 -12.26 -1.53 -5.69
CA CYS A 222 -11.69 -2.38 -6.72
C CYS A 222 -10.18 -2.15 -6.85
N ASP A 223 -9.48 -3.06 -7.51
CA ASP A 223 -8.06 -2.96 -7.82
C ASP A 223 -7.69 -1.76 -8.72
N ASP A 224 -8.67 -1.14 -9.38
CA ASP A 224 -8.53 0.08 -10.16
C ASP A 224 -9.10 1.33 -9.48
N GLU A 225 -9.26 1.29 -8.15
CA GLU A 225 -9.74 2.38 -7.31
C GLU A 225 -11.23 2.74 -7.48
N ARG A 226 -11.97 2.05 -8.34
CA ARG A 226 -13.40 2.25 -8.41
C ARG A 226 -14.04 1.81 -7.11
N ARG A 227 -15.04 2.55 -6.68
CA ARG A 227 -15.81 2.25 -5.49
C ARG A 227 -17.24 1.88 -5.83
N TYR A 228 -17.81 1.09 -4.95
CA TYR A 228 -19.23 0.85 -4.86
C TYR A 228 -19.62 1.00 -3.40
N SER A 229 -20.60 1.84 -3.13
CA SER A 229 -21.03 2.09 -1.76
C SER A 229 -22.49 1.72 -1.58
N VAL A 230 -22.78 1.02 -0.50
CA VAL A 230 -24.14 0.68 -0.06
C VAL A 230 -24.38 1.32 1.28
N SER A 231 -25.28 2.30 1.32
CA SER A 231 -25.67 2.94 2.57
C SER A 231 -26.92 2.28 3.14
N VAL A 232 -26.85 1.92 4.42
CA VAL A 232 -27.95 1.42 5.23
C VAL A 232 -28.30 2.52 6.23
N PRO A 233 -29.26 3.40 5.93
CA PRO A 233 -29.54 4.61 6.74
C PRO A 233 -30.40 4.34 7.98
N ALA A 234 -30.90 3.14 8.16
CA ALA A 234 -31.66 2.75 9.33
C ALA A 234 -30.76 2.47 10.52
N GLU A 235 -31.23 2.75 11.73
CA GLU A 235 -30.53 2.37 12.96
C GLU A 235 -30.10 0.90 12.91
N ALA A 236 -28.84 0.64 13.25
CA ALA A 236 -28.28 -0.70 13.33
C ALA A 236 -27.63 -0.91 14.70
N VAL A 237 -27.85 -2.07 15.29
CA VAL A 237 -27.30 -2.41 16.61
C VAL A 237 -26.36 -3.60 16.47
N PHE A 238 -25.12 -3.41 16.83
CA PHE A 238 -24.11 -4.46 16.91
C PHE A 238 -23.86 -4.80 18.38
N GLU A 239 -24.44 -5.90 18.84
CA GLU A 239 -24.30 -6.37 20.22
C GLU A 239 -23.04 -7.22 20.39
N GLN A 240 -22.46 -7.14 21.56
CA GLN A 240 -21.29 -7.96 21.95
C GLN A 240 -21.56 -9.45 21.76
N ASN A 241 -20.52 -10.17 21.32
CA ASN A 241 -20.55 -11.63 21.14
C ASN A 241 -21.67 -12.10 20.20
N LYS A 242 -21.99 -11.32 19.17
CA LYS A 242 -22.96 -11.62 18.12
C LYS A 242 -22.33 -11.57 16.74
N ILE A 243 -22.94 -12.31 15.79
CA ILE A 243 -22.61 -12.26 14.36
C ILE A 243 -23.75 -11.56 13.64
N TYR A 244 -23.42 -10.63 12.78
CA TYR A 244 -24.35 -9.94 11.88
C TYR A 244 -23.97 -10.21 10.44
N ASP A 245 -24.87 -10.81 9.68
CA ASP A 245 -24.69 -11.02 8.24
C ASP A 245 -25.13 -9.73 7.51
N LEU A 246 -24.17 -9.03 6.92
CA LEU A 246 -24.40 -7.79 6.20
C LEU A 246 -24.77 -8.01 4.72
N GLY A 247 -24.88 -9.27 4.30
CA GLY A 247 -25.35 -9.66 2.99
C GLY A 247 -24.30 -10.27 2.08
N SER A 248 -24.80 -10.61 0.88
CA SER A 248 -23.99 -11.16 -0.22
C SER A 248 -23.96 -10.19 -1.39
N TYR A 249 -22.80 -9.95 -1.94
CA TYR A 249 -22.56 -9.00 -3.02
C TYR A 249 -21.98 -9.76 -4.23
N SER A 250 -22.78 -9.90 -5.30
CA SER A 250 -22.44 -10.72 -6.46
C SER A 250 -22.39 -9.96 -7.78
N ASP A 251 -22.99 -8.80 -7.86
CA ASP A 251 -23.08 -7.99 -9.08
C ASP A 251 -22.86 -6.52 -8.71
N ILE A 252 -21.63 -6.21 -8.28
CA ILE A 252 -21.27 -4.86 -7.87
C ILE A 252 -21.27 -3.94 -9.10
N GLN A 253 -22.09 -2.93 -9.06
CA GLN A 253 -22.13 -1.87 -10.06
C GLN A 253 -21.14 -0.79 -9.68
N TRP A 254 -19.96 -0.85 -10.24
CA TRP A 254 -18.88 0.09 -9.91
C TRP A 254 -19.25 1.50 -10.35
N GLU A 255 -19.30 2.40 -9.38
CA GLU A 255 -19.45 3.83 -9.63
C GLU A 255 -18.13 4.44 -10.12
N THR A 256 -18.24 5.55 -10.83
CA THR A 256 -17.07 6.32 -11.26
C THR A 256 -16.36 6.84 -10.02
N ILE A 257 -15.06 6.78 -10.01
CA ILE A 257 -14.14 7.02 -8.90
C ILE A 257 -14.59 8.13 -7.96
N LEU A 258 -14.70 7.76 -6.72
CA LEU A 258 -14.88 8.70 -5.62
C LEU A 258 -13.53 8.95 -4.94
N ASN A 259 -13.21 10.22 -4.77
CA ASN A 259 -12.05 10.66 -4.00
C ASN A 259 -12.30 10.68 -2.47
N ASP A 260 -13.25 9.90 -1.98
CA ASP A 260 -13.47 9.81 -0.54
C ASP A 260 -12.40 8.91 0.09
N LYS A 261 -11.40 9.54 0.62
CA LYS A 261 -10.36 8.89 1.39
C LYS A 261 -10.92 8.40 2.73
N PRO A 262 -10.51 7.18 3.19
CA PRO A 262 -10.58 6.88 4.61
C PRO A 262 -9.89 8.00 5.39
N THR A 263 -10.45 8.43 6.48
CA THR A 263 -9.92 9.50 7.34
C THR A 263 -8.66 9.10 8.13
N ALA A 264 -7.93 8.10 7.71
CA ALA A 264 -6.55 7.94 8.17
C ALA A 264 -5.77 9.17 7.68
N LEU A 265 -5.21 9.92 8.60
CA LEU A 265 -4.40 11.10 8.27
C LEU A 265 -3.32 10.68 7.29
N PRO A 266 -3.24 11.29 6.09
CA PRO A 266 -2.16 11.00 5.17
C PRO A 266 -0.84 11.23 5.87
N SER A 267 -0.01 10.22 5.88
CA SER A 267 1.34 10.27 6.42
C SER A 267 2.34 10.18 5.28
N ALA A 268 3.59 10.35 5.59
CA ALA A 268 4.68 10.07 4.69
C ALA A 268 5.50 8.91 5.25
N VAL A 269 6.20 8.21 4.38
CA VAL A 269 7.15 7.19 4.76
C VAL A 269 8.51 7.48 4.16
N LEU A 270 9.56 7.08 4.87
CA LEU A 270 10.91 6.97 4.36
C LEU A 270 11.16 5.51 3.99
N VAL A 271 11.64 5.28 2.77
CA VAL A 271 11.99 3.96 2.27
C VAL A 271 13.50 3.89 2.00
N LYS A 272 14.13 2.81 2.45
CA LYS A 272 15.50 2.44 2.09
C LYS A 272 15.48 1.09 1.38
N ALA A 273 15.98 1.04 0.14
CA ALA A 273 15.97 -0.15 -0.68
C ALA A 273 17.34 -0.46 -1.27
N GLY A 274 17.85 -1.65 -0.99
CA GLY A 274 19.12 -2.14 -1.51
C GLY A 274 18.92 -3.16 -2.63
N PHE A 275 19.91 -3.24 -3.52
CA PHE A 275 19.86 -4.08 -4.72
C PHE A 275 21.08 -4.98 -4.87
N GLN A 276 20.92 -6.02 -5.66
CA GLN A 276 21.96 -6.89 -6.17
C GLN A 276 21.81 -7.05 -7.69
N GLU A 277 22.87 -7.51 -8.36
CA GLU A 277 22.82 -7.81 -9.79
C GLU A 277 21.92 -9.04 -10.04
N ALA A 278 21.16 -9.00 -11.13
CA ALA A 278 20.26 -10.08 -11.53
C ALA A 278 20.26 -10.26 -13.06
N GLU A 279 19.69 -11.36 -13.52
CA GLU A 279 19.40 -11.57 -14.93
C GLU A 279 18.29 -10.63 -15.39
N PHE A 280 18.39 -10.19 -16.65
CA PHE A 280 17.34 -9.36 -17.24
C PHE A 280 16.12 -10.21 -17.63
N ASN A 281 14.95 -9.70 -17.32
CA ASN A 281 13.68 -10.28 -17.75
C ASN A 281 12.63 -9.16 -17.88
N MET A 282 11.88 -9.14 -18.96
CA MET A 282 10.79 -8.17 -19.17
C MET A 282 9.48 -8.62 -18.49
N VAL A 283 9.37 -9.92 -18.18
CA VAL A 283 8.25 -10.47 -17.41
C VAL A 283 8.48 -10.15 -15.93
N SER A 284 7.49 -9.55 -15.30
CA SER A 284 7.48 -9.32 -13.87
C SER A 284 7.15 -10.62 -13.16
N GLU A 285 7.84 -10.92 -12.05
CA GLU A 285 7.59 -12.12 -11.25
C GLU A 285 7.56 -13.44 -12.04
N GLY A 286 8.41 -13.55 -13.04
CA GLY A 286 8.49 -14.77 -13.85
C GLY A 286 9.08 -15.97 -13.13
N SER A 287 9.82 -15.75 -12.04
CA SER A 287 10.36 -16.77 -11.13
C SER A 287 9.47 -17.06 -9.92
N PHE A 288 8.45 -16.24 -9.67
CA PHE A 288 7.51 -16.36 -8.54
C PHE A 288 8.16 -16.36 -7.14
N GLU A 289 9.37 -15.85 -7.00
CA GLU A 289 10.17 -15.95 -5.77
C GLU A 289 9.86 -14.85 -4.73
N TYR A 290 9.33 -13.70 -5.17
CA TYR A 290 9.14 -12.55 -4.27
C TYR A 290 7.93 -12.66 -3.36
N TYR A 291 6.99 -13.55 -3.67
CA TYR A 291 5.74 -13.73 -2.92
C TYR A 291 5.46 -15.21 -2.63
N PRO A 292 6.38 -15.91 -1.92
CA PRO A 292 6.37 -17.37 -1.82
C PRO A 292 5.15 -17.95 -1.08
N ASP A 293 4.56 -17.18 -0.15
CA ASP A 293 3.53 -17.69 0.77
C ASP A 293 2.12 -17.24 0.42
N GLU A 294 1.93 -16.53 -0.69
CA GLU A 294 0.66 -15.91 -0.96
C GLU A 294 0.06 -16.28 -2.30
N ASP A 295 -1.21 -16.08 -2.36
CA ASP A 295 -2.00 -16.29 -3.54
C ASP A 295 -1.46 -15.43 -4.69
N ILE A 296 -0.68 -16.04 -5.59
CA ILE A 296 -0.09 -15.43 -6.78
C ILE A 296 -1.10 -14.56 -7.54
N ARG A 297 -2.38 -14.88 -7.44
CA ARG A 297 -3.47 -14.16 -8.08
C ARG A 297 -3.58 -12.70 -7.69
N TYR A 298 -3.12 -12.32 -6.51
CA TYR A 298 -3.38 -10.99 -5.94
C TYR A 298 -2.17 -10.08 -5.80
N ARG A 299 -0.95 -10.62 -5.84
CA ARG A 299 0.27 -9.83 -5.65
C ARG A 299 1.15 -9.69 -6.89
N SER A 300 1.00 -10.58 -7.84
CA SER A 300 1.74 -10.51 -9.08
C SER A 300 1.07 -9.56 -10.09
N PRO A 301 1.80 -8.89 -10.99
CA PRO A 301 1.20 -8.21 -12.14
C PRO A 301 0.53 -9.18 -13.11
N TRP A 302 0.54 -10.46 -12.81
CA TRP A 302 -0.19 -11.48 -13.53
C TRP A 302 -1.69 -11.37 -13.31
N ILE A 303 -2.44 -11.51 -14.39
CA ILE A 303 -3.88 -11.55 -14.36
C ILE A 303 -4.31 -12.99 -14.54
N ALA A 304 -4.68 -13.60 -13.44
CA ALA A 304 -5.30 -14.91 -13.46
C ALA A 304 -6.78 -14.75 -13.83
N GLU A 305 -7.14 -15.14 -15.05
CA GLU A 305 -8.55 -15.23 -15.46
C GLU A 305 -9.26 -16.41 -14.81
N SER A 306 -8.55 -17.23 -14.05
CA SER A 306 -9.13 -18.29 -13.25
C SER A 306 -8.58 -18.29 -11.81
N ALA A 307 -9.45 -18.63 -10.87
CA ALA A 307 -9.13 -18.76 -9.44
C ALA A 307 -8.20 -19.94 -9.08
N PHE A 308 -7.59 -20.59 -10.06
CA PHE A 308 -6.88 -21.86 -9.88
C PHE A 308 -5.36 -21.74 -10.03
N VAL A 309 -4.84 -20.53 -10.12
CA VAL A 309 -3.41 -20.29 -10.08
C VAL A 309 -2.95 -20.31 -8.63
N THR A 310 -1.99 -21.16 -8.29
CA THR A 310 -1.47 -21.34 -6.94
C THR A 310 0.06 -21.42 -6.97
N ALA A 311 0.71 -21.10 -5.85
CA ALA A 311 2.12 -21.37 -5.68
C ALA A 311 2.34 -22.89 -5.48
N VAL A 312 3.36 -23.43 -6.16
CA VAL A 312 3.77 -24.83 -6.10
C VAL A 312 5.29 -24.91 -6.06
N PRO A 313 5.90 -26.04 -5.65
CA PRO A 313 7.34 -26.23 -5.79
C PRO A 313 7.78 -26.20 -7.26
N GLY A 314 8.75 -25.38 -7.60
CA GLY A 314 9.33 -25.21 -8.92
C GLY A 314 10.38 -26.26 -9.30
N HIS A 315 10.97 -26.05 -10.46
CA HIS A 315 11.92 -27.00 -11.06
C HIS A 315 13.25 -27.06 -10.28
N ASP A 316 13.63 -25.99 -9.63
CA ASP A 316 14.85 -25.89 -8.80
C ASP A 316 14.56 -25.93 -7.29
N GLY A 317 13.30 -26.14 -6.92
CA GLY A 317 12.83 -26.17 -5.54
C GLY A 317 12.41 -24.80 -4.98
N THR A 318 12.50 -23.74 -5.76
CA THR A 318 11.90 -22.42 -5.44
C THR A 318 10.39 -22.42 -5.75
N PRO A 319 9.63 -21.43 -5.34
CA PRO A 319 8.22 -21.30 -5.72
C PRO A 319 8.01 -21.18 -7.23
N ALA A 320 6.96 -21.78 -7.74
CA ALA A 320 6.54 -21.71 -9.13
C ALA A 320 5.02 -21.56 -9.25
N MET A 321 4.51 -21.25 -10.42
CA MET A 321 3.10 -21.15 -10.69
C MET A 321 2.50 -22.52 -11.05
N GLY A 322 1.43 -22.90 -10.39
CA GLY A 322 0.63 -24.09 -10.69
C GLY A 322 -0.79 -23.73 -11.11
N MET A 323 -1.34 -24.49 -12.05
CA MET A 323 -2.76 -24.52 -12.37
C MET A 323 -3.28 -25.95 -12.27
N ASP A 324 -4.32 -26.17 -11.49
CA ASP A 324 -4.99 -27.47 -11.34
C ASP A 324 -6.48 -27.31 -11.61
N LEU A 325 -6.90 -27.74 -12.79
CA LEU A 325 -8.25 -27.61 -13.29
C LEU A 325 -8.97 -28.96 -13.27
N THR A 326 -10.06 -29.02 -12.56
CA THR A 326 -10.92 -30.21 -12.45
C THR A 326 -12.01 -30.22 -13.55
N PRO A 327 -12.64 -31.37 -13.83
CA PRO A 327 -13.62 -31.53 -14.92
C PRO A 327 -14.84 -30.62 -14.87
N ASP A 328 -15.16 -30.09 -13.69
CA ASP A 328 -16.39 -29.32 -13.48
C ASP A 328 -16.26 -27.83 -13.84
N LYS A 329 -15.11 -27.44 -14.41
CA LYS A 329 -14.76 -26.04 -14.63
C LYS A 329 -14.47 -25.80 -16.12
N TYR A 330 -15.51 -25.50 -16.84
CA TYR A 330 -15.42 -25.14 -18.27
C TYR A 330 -15.10 -23.68 -18.47
N GLY A 331 -14.21 -23.35 -19.40
CA GLY A 331 -13.89 -21.98 -19.81
C GLY A 331 -12.45 -21.80 -20.25
N TRP A 332 -12.12 -20.57 -20.59
CA TRP A 332 -10.75 -20.16 -20.81
C TRP A 332 -10.06 -20.00 -19.46
N HIS A 333 -8.98 -20.74 -19.27
CA HIS A 333 -8.18 -20.69 -18.07
C HIS A 333 -6.79 -20.24 -18.46
N ARG A 334 -6.46 -19.00 -18.16
CA ARG A 334 -5.16 -18.44 -18.49
C ARG A 334 -4.68 -17.50 -17.40
N ASN A 335 -3.38 -17.42 -17.31
CA ASN A 335 -2.66 -16.42 -16.58
C ASN A 335 -1.96 -15.53 -17.61
N VAL A 336 -2.14 -14.22 -17.51
CA VAL A 336 -1.70 -13.28 -18.53
C VAL A 336 -0.93 -12.13 -17.92
N GLN A 337 0.14 -11.75 -18.56
CA GLN A 337 0.83 -10.49 -18.30
C GLN A 337 1.03 -9.74 -19.62
N VAL A 338 0.85 -8.41 -19.58
CA VAL A 338 1.06 -7.57 -20.76
C VAL A 338 2.44 -6.93 -20.70
N CYS A 339 3.23 -7.11 -21.75
CA CYS A 339 4.53 -6.50 -21.92
C CYS A 339 4.54 -5.52 -23.08
N ALA A 340 5.20 -4.37 -22.93
CA ALA A 340 5.50 -3.49 -24.05
C ALA A 340 6.64 -4.06 -24.89
N LEU A 341 6.52 -3.99 -26.20
CA LEU A 341 7.51 -4.49 -27.14
C LEU A 341 8.02 -3.39 -28.07
N ARG A 342 9.24 -3.56 -28.56
CA ARG A 342 9.81 -2.76 -29.67
C ARG A 342 9.42 -3.39 -31.00
N GLN A 343 8.96 -2.57 -31.93
CA GLN A 343 8.67 -3.00 -33.28
C GLN A 343 9.90 -3.62 -33.95
N HIS A 344 9.72 -4.67 -34.72
CA HIS A 344 10.77 -5.36 -35.47
C HIS A 344 11.92 -5.94 -34.65
N THR A 345 11.72 -6.10 -33.34
CA THR A 345 12.70 -6.75 -32.45
C THR A 345 12.26 -8.19 -32.18
N GLU A 346 13.15 -9.15 -32.41
CA GLU A 346 12.86 -10.55 -32.02
C GLU A 346 13.07 -10.75 -30.53
N TYR A 347 12.14 -11.49 -29.91
CA TYR A 347 12.22 -11.86 -28.49
C TYR A 347 12.25 -13.39 -28.35
N VAL A 348 12.88 -13.84 -27.26
CA VAL A 348 12.80 -15.22 -26.80
C VAL A 348 11.82 -15.27 -25.63
N TYR A 349 10.73 -16.00 -25.80
CA TYR A 349 9.76 -16.31 -24.77
C TYR A 349 10.02 -17.73 -24.29
N SER A 350 10.32 -17.93 -23.00
CA SER A 350 10.74 -19.23 -22.47
C SER A 350 10.23 -19.45 -21.05
N ALA A 351 10.20 -20.72 -20.65
CA ALA A 351 9.91 -21.14 -19.28
C ALA A 351 10.41 -22.56 -19.03
N TRP A 352 10.52 -22.94 -17.77
CA TRP A 352 10.45 -24.34 -17.36
C TRP A 352 8.99 -24.73 -17.16
N ALA A 353 8.59 -25.91 -17.59
CA ALA A 353 7.20 -26.33 -17.52
C ALA A 353 7.08 -27.83 -17.30
N THR A 354 6.03 -28.24 -16.58
CA THR A 354 5.59 -29.64 -16.46
C THR A 354 4.07 -29.71 -16.59
N CYS A 355 3.56 -30.78 -17.18
CA CYS A 355 2.13 -30.99 -17.39
C CYS A 355 1.78 -32.45 -17.09
N THR A 356 1.14 -32.72 -15.99
CA THR A 356 0.76 -34.10 -15.63
C THR A 356 -0.57 -34.53 -16.24
N HIS A 357 -1.39 -33.59 -16.67
CA HIS A 357 -2.71 -33.87 -17.25
C HIS A 357 -3.08 -32.85 -18.34
N GLY A 358 -3.73 -33.32 -19.39
CA GLY A 358 -4.33 -32.49 -20.45
C GLY A 358 -3.33 -31.93 -21.44
N ASN A 359 -3.74 -30.87 -22.11
CA ASN A 359 -2.91 -30.08 -23.03
C ASN A 359 -2.79 -28.67 -22.49
N THR A 360 -1.58 -28.16 -22.48
CA THR A 360 -1.30 -26.79 -22.03
C THR A 360 -0.97 -25.87 -23.20
N TYR A 361 -1.15 -24.59 -22.94
CA TYR A 361 -0.97 -23.53 -23.90
C TYR A 361 0.06 -22.54 -23.38
N PHE A 362 1.13 -22.34 -24.15
CA PHE A 362 2.20 -21.40 -23.86
C PHE A 362 2.35 -20.47 -25.04
N SER A 363 1.96 -19.21 -24.89
CA SER A 363 1.81 -18.29 -26.04
C SER A 363 2.21 -16.87 -25.68
N CYS A 364 2.65 -16.16 -26.70
CA CYS A 364 2.89 -14.74 -26.66
C CYS A 364 2.14 -14.07 -27.82
N CYS A 365 0.96 -13.52 -27.53
CA CYS A 365 0.10 -12.88 -28.54
C CYS A 365 0.44 -11.40 -28.67
N THR A 366 0.75 -10.93 -29.88
CA THR A 366 1.14 -9.54 -30.10
C THR A 366 0.00 -8.67 -30.63
N TRP A 367 0.05 -7.37 -30.35
CA TRP A 367 -1.00 -6.38 -30.61
C TRP A 367 -0.41 -5.09 -31.21
N PRO A 368 -1.17 -4.28 -32.02
CA PRO A 368 -2.62 -4.40 -32.30
C PRO A 368 -2.99 -5.32 -33.47
N SER A 369 -2.04 -5.75 -34.29
CA SER A 369 -2.38 -6.52 -35.53
C SER A 369 -2.95 -7.90 -35.20
N GLY A 370 -2.61 -8.48 -34.07
CA GLY A 370 -2.98 -9.82 -33.67
C GLY A 370 -2.37 -10.92 -34.59
N VAL A 371 -1.37 -10.57 -35.37
CA VAL A 371 -0.76 -11.48 -36.39
C VAL A 371 -0.17 -12.72 -35.73
N ASN A 372 0.32 -12.60 -34.52
CA ASN A 372 0.89 -13.73 -33.78
C ASN A 372 -0.12 -14.46 -32.86
N ARG A 373 -1.40 -14.11 -32.91
CA ARG A 373 -2.41 -14.59 -31.96
C ARG A 373 -2.56 -16.11 -31.95
N GLU A 374 -2.29 -16.77 -33.08
CA GLU A 374 -2.43 -18.23 -33.22
C GLU A 374 -1.08 -18.93 -33.47
N GLN A 375 -0.03 -18.19 -33.81
CA GLN A 375 1.25 -18.77 -34.25
C GLN A 375 2.38 -18.66 -33.22
N SER A 376 2.19 -17.87 -32.18
CA SER A 376 3.24 -17.56 -31.19
C SER A 376 3.24 -18.47 -29.98
N GLY A 377 2.58 -19.60 -30.05
CA GLY A 377 2.53 -20.54 -28.94
C GLY A 377 2.54 -21.99 -29.44
N PHE A 378 2.74 -22.89 -28.52
CA PHE A 378 2.62 -24.30 -28.80
C PHE A 378 1.87 -25.04 -27.70
N GLN A 379 1.21 -26.08 -28.12
CA GLN A 379 0.59 -27.07 -27.23
C GLN A 379 1.56 -28.19 -26.97
N TRP A 380 1.57 -28.68 -25.75
CA TRP A 380 2.33 -29.84 -25.39
C TRP A 380 1.55 -30.72 -24.40
N GLY A 381 1.80 -32.01 -24.47
CA GLY A 381 1.08 -33.01 -23.73
C GLY A 381 1.78 -33.41 -22.43
N PRO A 382 1.19 -34.39 -21.70
CA PRO A 382 1.65 -34.77 -20.40
C PRO A 382 3.15 -35.13 -20.35
N THR A 383 3.84 -34.56 -19.35
CA THR A 383 5.20 -34.93 -18.96
C THR A 383 5.32 -34.71 -17.45
N GLU A 384 5.80 -35.73 -16.73
CA GLU A 384 6.06 -35.63 -15.30
C GLU A 384 7.38 -34.93 -14.98
N GLU A 385 8.25 -34.80 -15.98
CA GLU A 385 9.55 -34.14 -15.84
C GLU A 385 9.46 -32.68 -16.29
N TRP A 386 10.15 -31.79 -15.59
CA TRP A 386 10.32 -30.41 -16.00
C TRP A 386 11.06 -30.34 -17.35
N LYS A 387 10.52 -29.55 -18.27
CA LYS A 387 11.10 -29.26 -19.58
C LYS A 387 11.32 -27.78 -19.73
N TYR A 388 12.50 -27.41 -20.24
CA TYR A 388 12.71 -26.08 -20.77
C TYR A 388 12.01 -25.96 -22.12
N ILE A 389 11.18 -24.93 -22.26
CA ILE A 389 10.44 -24.62 -23.47
C ILE A 389 10.80 -23.19 -23.90
N GLU A 390 10.96 -22.98 -25.20
CA GLU A 390 11.21 -21.64 -25.74
C GLU A 390 10.50 -21.42 -27.08
N HIS A 391 10.20 -20.16 -27.34
CA HIS A 391 9.54 -19.71 -28.55
C HIS A 391 10.09 -18.36 -28.99
N ILE A 392 10.33 -18.19 -30.30
CA ILE A 392 10.76 -16.90 -30.88
C ILE A 392 9.52 -16.09 -31.23
N VAL A 393 9.44 -14.89 -30.68
CA VAL A 393 8.36 -13.94 -30.94
C VAL A 393 8.91 -12.82 -31.81
N ASN A 394 8.30 -12.60 -32.97
CA ASN A 394 8.56 -11.45 -33.81
C ASN A 394 7.32 -10.58 -33.90
N PRO A 395 7.27 -9.44 -33.20
CA PRO A 395 6.07 -8.61 -33.15
C PRO A 395 5.78 -7.88 -34.47
N GLY A 396 6.73 -7.80 -35.41
CA GLY A 396 6.58 -6.99 -36.61
C GLY A 396 6.36 -5.53 -36.25
N THR A 397 5.17 -5.00 -36.56
CA THR A 397 4.74 -3.63 -36.19
C THR A 397 3.97 -3.55 -34.87
N ASP A 398 3.72 -4.68 -34.21
CA ASP A 398 3.03 -4.70 -32.93
C ASP A 398 3.92 -4.15 -31.81
N VAL A 399 3.29 -3.58 -30.79
CA VAL A 399 3.97 -2.86 -29.71
C VAL A 399 3.63 -3.41 -28.32
N LEU A 400 2.80 -4.44 -28.28
CA LEU A 400 2.40 -5.14 -27.06
C LEU A 400 2.41 -6.65 -27.25
N ALA A 401 2.61 -7.36 -26.15
CA ALA A 401 2.40 -8.79 -26.07
C ALA A 401 1.62 -9.18 -24.82
N ASP A 402 0.64 -10.04 -25.02
CA ASP A 402 0.06 -10.85 -23.96
C ASP A 402 0.92 -12.10 -23.80
N VAL A 403 1.64 -12.17 -22.70
CA VAL A 403 2.42 -13.33 -22.27
C VAL A 403 1.46 -14.26 -21.53
N ILE A 404 1.17 -15.44 -22.10
CA ILE A 404 0.05 -16.28 -21.70
C ILE A 404 0.51 -17.69 -21.33
N GLN A 405 0.06 -18.18 -20.19
CA GLN A 405 0.09 -19.59 -19.80
C GLN A 405 -1.35 -20.03 -19.55
N GLY A 406 -1.74 -21.21 -20.03
CA GLY A 406 -3.12 -21.62 -19.84
C GLY A 406 -3.49 -22.95 -20.49
N ALA A 407 -4.80 -23.19 -20.52
CA ALA A 407 -5.42 -24.33 -21.17
C ALA A 407 -6.48 -23.90 -22.17
N TRP A 408 -6.66 -24.75 -23.17
CA TRP A 408 -7.79 -24.66 -24.05
C TRP A 408 -9.09 -25.04 -23.34
N TRP A 409 -10.16 -24.51 -23.89
CA TRP A 409 -11.52 -24.86 -23.59
C TRP A 409 -11.71 -26.39 -23.38
N GLU A 410 -12.36 -26.79 -22.32
CA GLU A 410 -12.71 -28.18 -21.97
C GLU A 410 -11.55 -29.11 -21.49
N SER A 411 -10.40 -28.59 -21.18
CA SER A 411 -9.29 -29.44 -20.73
C SER A 411 -9.24 -29.58 -19.21
N ILE A 412 -9.25 -30.83 -18.72
CA ILE A 412 -8.69 -31.13 -17.39
C ILE A 412 -7.20 -30.88 -17.52
N MET A 413 -6.65 -30.01 -16.68
CA MET A 413 -5.26 -29.62 -16.79
C MET A 413 -4.62 -29.58 -15.41
N LYS A 414 -3.41 -30.12 -15.33
CA LYS A 414 -2.51 -29.86 -14.22
C LYS A 414 -1.16 -29.52 -14.80
N VAL A 415 -0.81 -28.24 -14.73
CA VAL A 415 0.41 -27.69 -15.31
C VAL A 415 1.13 -26.80 -14.29
N GLN A 416 2.43 -26.75 -14.38
CA GLN A 416 3.27 -25.89 -13.59
C GLN A 416 4.23 -25.16 -14.53
N TYR A 417 4.50 -23.89 -14.23
CA TYR A 417 5.46 -23.05 -14.93
C TYR A 417 6.39 -22.38 -13.95
N ASP A 418 7.64 -22.29 -14.34
CA ASP A 418 8.70 -21.66 -13.58
C ASP A 418 9.64 -20.91 -14.50
N GLU A 419 10.31 -19.87 -13.97
CA GLU A 419 11.25 -19.02 -14.72
C GLU A 419 10.70 -18.53 -16.06
N ILE A 420 9.49 -18.01 -16.07
CA ILE A 420 8.90 -17.44 -17.28
C ILE A 420 9.68 -16.18 -17.67
N ARG A 421 10.18 -16.16 -18.92
CA ARG A 421 11.04 -15.08 -19.42
C ARG A 421 10.59 -14.58 -20.79
N LEU A 422 10.67 -13.28 -20.97
CA LEU A 422 10.59 -12.62 -22.28
C LEU A 422 11.80 -11.69 -22.39
N ILE A 423 12.69 -11.98 -23.32
CA ILE A 423 13.99 -11.29 -23.45
C ILE A 423 14.25 -10.98 -24.92
N PRO A 424 14.68 -9.75 -25.26
CA PRO A 424 15.13 -9.48 -26.63
C PRO A 424 16.24 -10.45 -27.04
N LYS A 425 16.13 -11.00 -28.22
CA LYS A 425 17.09 -12.00 -28.70
C LYS A 425 18.52 -11.43 -28.77
N GLY A 426 19.43 -12.07 -28.05
CA GLY A 426 20.82 -11.63 -27.95
C GLY A 426 21.05 -10.50 -26.92
N TYR A 427 20.08 -10.13 -26.12
CA TYR A 427 20.25 -9.15 -25.04
C TYR A 427 21.12 -9.73 -23.94
N THR A 428 22.14 -8.96 -23.52
CA THR A 428 23.16 -9.44 -22.56
C THR A 428 23.33 -8.52 -21.34
N ALA A 429 22.64 -7.37 -21.34
CA ALA A 429 22.74 -6.48 -20.20
C ALA A 429 22.09 -7.11 -18.95
N LYS A 430 22.74 -6.95 -17.82
CA LYS A 430 22.19 -7.41 -16.53
C LYS A 430 21.10 -6.46 -16.06
N SER A 431 20.37 -6.87 -15.06
CA SER A 431 19.35 -6.14 -14.36
C SER A 431 19.68 -6.07 -12.87
N THR A 432 18.76 -5.57 -12.06
CA THR A 432 18.88 -5.60 -10.60
C THR A 432 17.71 -6.37 -10.00
N ALA A 433 17.90 -6.87 -8.79
CA ALA A 433 16.86 -7.47 -7.95
C ALA A 433 16.95 -6.87 -6.53
N PRO A 434 15.91 -6.93 -5.72
CA PRO A 434 15.99 -6.61 -4.30
C PRO A 434 17.09 -7.42 -3.62
N LYS A 435 17.82 -6.78 -2.70
CA LYS A 435 18.94 -7.42 -2.01
C LYS A 435 18.53 -8.54 -1.06
N SER A 436 17.30 -8.51 -0.57
CA SER A 436 16.73 -9.52 0.31
C SER A 436 15.31 -9.83 -0.15
N GLN A 437 14.98 -11.12 -0.21
CA GLN A 437 13.63 -11.59 -0.49
C GLN A 437 12.78 -11.66 0.78
N GLU A 438 13.41 -11.85 1.96
CA GLU A 438 12.70 -11.91 3.25
C GLU A 438 12.20 -10.54 3.70
N LYS A 439 12.91 -9.46 3.33
CA LYS A 439 12.53 -8.09 3.66
C LYS A 439 12.84 -7.18 2.48
N ILE A 440 11.81 -6.85 1.73
CA ILE A 440 11.90 -5.99 0.55
C ILE A 440 11.79 -4.53 0.98
N GLY A 441 12.95 -3.87 1.03
CA GLY A 441 13.06 -2.50 1.53
C GLY A 441 12.89 -2.39 3.05
N THR A 442 13.19 -1.23 3.59
CA THR A 442 12.87 -0.85 4.97
C THR A 442 11.99 0.36 4.90
N VAL A 443 10.78 0.26 5.45
CA VAL A 443 9.80 1.35 5.50
C VAL A 443 9.73 1.89 6.92
N MET A 444 9.75 3.20 7.06
CA MET A 444 9.73 3.91 8.34
C MET A 444 8.75 5.06 8.24
N ASN A 445 7.93 5.27 9.26
CA ASN A 445 7.05 6.43 9.30
C ASN A 445 7.85 7.74 9.31
N ALA A 446 7.38 8.72 8.53
CA ALA A 446 7.86 10.08 8.52
C ALA A 446 6.69 11.03 8.82
N THR A 447 6.73 11.68 9.97
CA THR A 447 5.70 12.64 10.38
C THR A 447 6.26 14.06 10.28
N PHE A 448 5.40 15.01 9.90
CA PHE A 448 5.76 16.42 9.82
C PHE A 448 5.14 17.15 11.01
N ASP A 449 6.00 17.77 11.85
CA ASP A 449 5.55 18.49 13.06
C ASP A 449 4.47 19.51 12.71
N LYS A 450 3.36 19.50 13.45
CA LYS A 450 2.19 20.36 13.28
C LYS A 450 1.41 20.23 11.97
N VAL A 451 1.71 19.24 11.13
CA VAL A 451 0.91 18.94 9.95
C VAL A 451 -0.16 17.92 10.34
N ASP A 452 -1.42 18.31 10.24
CA ASP A 452 -2.56 17.47 10.60
C ASP A 452 -2.98 16.54 9.47
N ASN A 453 -2.71 16.97 8.23
CA ASN A 453 -3.05 16.24 7.02
C ASN A 453 -2.02 16.55 5.94
N LEU A 454 -1.63 15.59 5.12
CA LEU A 454 -0.62 15.74 4.08
C LEU A 454 -1.02 14.97 2.83
N GLY A 455 -1.30 15.67 1.74
CA GLY A 455 -1.65 15.06 0.47
C GLY A 455 -0.44 14.51 -0.28
N LYS A 456 0.69 15.24 -0.33
CA LYS A 456 1.87 14.80 -1.05
C LYS A 456 3.16 15.40 -0.46
N VAL A 457 4.22 14.60 -0.47
CA VAL A 457 5.57 15.01 -0.08
C VAL A 457 6.56 14.74 -1.22
N ILE A 458 7.45 15.70 -1.48
CA ILE A 458 8.57 15.53 -2.38
C ILE A 458 9.82 15.98 -1.65
N ALA A 459 10.86 15.17 -1.63
CA ALA A 459 12.10 15.43 -0.91
C ALA A 459 13.24 15.72 -1.90
N TRP A 460 14.12 16.68 -1.56
CA TRP A 460 15.35 16.93 -2.31
C TRP A 460 16.45 17.45 -1.39
N LYS A 461 17.70 17.40 -1.86
CA LYS A 461 18.81 18.09 -1.22
C LYS A 461 19.04 19.43 -1.91
N ASN A 462 19.10 20.52 -1.11
CA ASN A 462 19.42 21.84 -1.63
C ASN A 462 20.93 21.98 -1.93
N SER A 463 21.38 23.15 -2.43
CA SER A 463 22.77 23.41 -2.78
C SER A 463 23.76 23.25 -1.61
N LYS A 464 23.27 23.27 -0.38
CA LYS A 464 24.05 23.10 0.86
C LYS A 464 23.97 21.69 1.44
N GLY A 465 23.34 20.76 0.71
CA GLY A 465 23.13 19.39 1.16
C GLY A 465 22.06 19.21 2.24
N LYS A 466 21.30 20.26 2.57
CA LYS A 466 20.17 20.15 3.51
C LYS A 466 19.00 19.45 2.86
N ILE A 467 18.32 18.61 3.62
CA ILE A 467 17.10 17.93 3.18
C ILE A 467 15.94 18.91 3.26
N CYS A 468 15.32 19.11 2.12
CA CYS A 468 14.16 19.97 1.94
C CYS A 468 12.97 19.16 1.43
N PHE A 469 11.77 19.68 1.65
CA PHE A 469 10.52 19.06 1.23
C PHE A 469 9.60 20.08 0.57
N ILE A 470 8.92 19.67 -0.48
CA ILE A 470 7.68 20.30 -0.92
C ILE A 470 6.54 19.50 -0.29
N LEU A 471 5.71 20.18 0.47
CA LEU A 471 4.45 19.68 1.00
C LEU A 471 3.32 20.20 0.11
N SER A 472 2.37 19.38 -0.23
CA SER A 472 1.23 19.75 -1.05
C SER A 472 -0.06 19.22 -0.47
N ASP A 473 -1.12 20.03 -0.57
CA ASP A 473 -2.46 19.68 -0.10
C ASP A 473 -2.43 19.25 1.39
N PHE A 474 -2.01 20.15 2.26
CA PHE A 474 -1.80 19.85 3.67
C PHE A 474 -2.50 20.84 4.60
N THR A 475 -2.75 20.41 5.83
CA THR A 475 -3.45 21.17 6.86
C THR A 475 -2.58 21.35 8.09
N VAL A 476 -2.61 22.53 8.68
CA VAL A 476 -1.93 22.86 9.94
C VAL A 476 -2.91 23.58 10.85
N ASN A 477 -3.21 23.02 12.00
CA ASN A 477 -4.19 23.58 12.95
C ASN A 477 -5.53 23.92 12.28
N GLY A 478 -6.03 23.04 11.40
CA GLY A 478 -7.27 23.21 10.66
C GLY A 478 -7.22 24.23 9.51
N VAL A 479 -6.05 24.83 9.20
CA VAL A 479 -5.87 25.72 8.06
C VAL A 479 -5.25 24.95 6.90
N HIS A 480 -5.91 24.96 5.76
CA HIS A 480 -5.46 24.31 4.53
C HIS A 480 -4.40 25.17 3.80
N TYR A 481 -3.41 24.48 3.24
CA TYR A 481 -2.34 25.05 2.42
C TYR A 481 -2.16 24.22 1.14
N ASP A 482 -2.10 24.89 0.00
CA ASP A 482 -1.91 24.21 -1.30
C ASP A 482 -0.51 23.63 -1.43
N THR A 483 0.53 24.45 -1.23
CA THR A 483 1.91 24.02 -1.45
C THR A 483 2.87 24.87 -0.64
N ALA A 484 3.84 24.25 0.02
CA ALA A 484 4.88 24.97 0.75
C ALA A 484 6.20 24.21 0.81
N VAL A 485 7.28 24.93 1.12
CA VAL A 485 8.61 24.38 1.38
C VAL A 485 8.80 24.13 2.87
N ALA A 486 9.37 22.96 3.18
CA ALA A 486 9.82 22.58 4.50
C ALA A 486 11.30 22.16 4.47
N GLN A 487 11.97 22.21 5.61
CA GLN A 487 13.36 21.76 5.77
C GLN A 487 13.51 21.01 7.08
N THR A 488 14.42 20.06 7.13
CA THR A 488 14.84 19.41 8.38
C THR A 488 16.30 19.69 8.65
N GLU A 489 16.65 19.79 9.92
CA GLU A 489 18.06 19.80 10.39
C GLU A 489 18.54 18.36 10.68
N ASP A 490 17.64 17.36 10.64
CA ASP A 490 17.99 15.98 10.84
C ASP A 490 18.67 15.42 9.59
N THR A 491 19.90 14.93 9.76
CA THR A 491 20.71 14.28 8.72
C THR A 491 20.76 12.77 8.87
N GLU A 492 20.33 12.27 10.02
CA GLU A 492 20.32 10.85 10.34
C GLU A 492 18.94 10.26 10.08
N LEU A 493 18.68 9.83 8.88
CA LEU A 493 17.42 9.20 8.46
C LEU A 493 17.26 7.79 9.07
N ASN A 494 17.15 7.72 10.39
CA ASN A 494 17.06 6.47 11.16
C ASN A 494 15.77 6.40 11.98
N GLY A 495 15.08 5.27 11.94
CA GLY A 495 13.88 5.01 12.73
C GLY A 495 12.65 5.82 12.27
N ASN A 496 11.66 5.93 13.14
CA ASN A 496 10.50 6.78 12.92
C ASN A 496 10.93 8.25 12.98
N LEU A 497 10.75 8.98 11.88
CA LEU A 497 11.20 10.35 11.76
C LEU A 497 10.07 11.31 12.12
N THR A 498 10.36 12.27 13.00
CA THR A 498 9.55 13.48 13.13
C THR A 498 10.31 14.63 12.48
N ILE A 499 9.78 15.12 11.38
CA ILE A 499 10.40 16.21 10.62
C ILE A 499 9.83 17.53 11.14
N ALA A 500 10.70 18.32 11.75
CA ALA A 500 10.35 19.69 12.13
C ALA A 500 10.25 20.53 10.84
N VAL A 501 9.04 20.90 10.49
CA VAL A 501 8.74 21.61 9.25
C VAL A 501 8.91 23.08 9.46
N PHE A 502 10.02 23.67 9.02
CA PHE A 502 10.13 25.13 9.03
C PHE A 502 10.96 25.73 7.91
N ALA A 503 10.26 26.49 7.12
CA ALA A 503 10.84 27.61 6.44
C ALA A 503 11.31 28.67 7.44
N LYS A 504 12.40 29.33 7.15
CA LYS A 504 13.21 30.26 7.95
C LYS A 504 12.50 31.42 8.64
N SER A 505 11.22 31.57 8.59
CA SER A 505 10.51 32.66 9.23
C SER A 505 9.49 32.15 10.22
N ALA A 506 9.91 32.04 11.47
CA ALA A 506 9.07 32.03 12.67
C ALA A 506 7.65 31.41 12.48
N GLY A 507 7.56 30.13 12.16
CA GLY A 507 6.29 29.39 12.15
C GLY A 507 5.39 29.63 10.94
N LYS A 508 5.88 30.19 9.86
CA LYS A 508 5.14 30.33 8.59
C LYS A 508 5.75 29.43 7.52
N PHE A 509 4.89 28.70 6.79
CA PHE A 509 5.29 27.98 5.58
C PHE A 509 5.65 28.96 4.48
N ILE A 510 6.65 28.64 3.65
CA ILE A 510 6.99 29.41 2.47
C ILE A 510 6.08 28.93 1.33
N PRO A 511 5.16 29.75 0.82
CA PRO A 511 4.34 29.37 -0.30
C PRO A 511 5.21 29.20 -1.56
N VAL A 512 4.96 28.14 -2.32
CA VAL A 512 5.69 27.87 -3.57
C VAL A 512 5.14 28.70 -4.71
N SER A 513 3.82 28.75 -4.86
CA SER A 513 3.16 29.55 -5.89
C SER A 513 1.70 29.82 -5.54
N THR A 514 1.11 30.84 -6.15
CA THR A 514 -0.33 31.04 -6.18
C THR A 514 -0.87 30.59 -7.54
N PRO A 515 -2.06 29.97 -7.61
CA PRO A 515 -2.71 29.60 -8.86
C PRO A 515 -2.96 30.83 -9.75
N GLU A 516 -2.87 30.64 -11.07
CA GLU A 516 -3.30 31.65 -12.04
C GLU A 516 -4.84 31.74 -12.11
N ASP A 517 -5.36 32.79 -12.73
CA ASP A 517 -6.80 32.91 -12.98
C ASP A 517 -7.33 31.68 -13.72
N GLY A 518 -8.35 31.04 -13.13
CA GLY A 518 -8.96 29.81 -13.66
C GLY A 518 -8.22 28.51 -13.32
N VAL A 519 -7.02 28.59 -12.70
CA VAL A 519 -6.31 27.46 -12.14
C VAL A 519 -6.59 27.40 -10.64
N VAL A 520 -7.06 26.28 -10.16
CA VAL A 520 -7.49 26.11 -8.76
C VAL A 520 -6.30 25.85 -7.85
N SER A 521 -5.40 24.98 -8.27
CA SER A 521 -4.19 24.63 -7.54
C SER A 521 -3.12 24.11 -8.49
N ILE A 522 -1.89 24.07 -8.00
CA ILE A 522 -0.79 23.34 -8.64
C ILE A 522 -0.49 22.06 -7.85
N VAL A 523 -0.16 21.00 -8.55
CA VAL A 523 0.30 19.75 -7.95
C VAL A 523 1.76 19.53 -8.34
N PRO A 524 2.68 19.57 -7.38
CA PRO A 524 4.09 19.32 -7.65
C PRO A 524 4.31 17.86 -8.04
N ASN A 525 5.21 17.63 -8.99
CA ASN A 525 5.57 16.28 -9.46
C ASN A 525 6.94 15.87 -8.95
N ASP A 526 7.94 16.73 -9.19
CA ASP A 526 9.33 16.45 -8.85
C ASP A 526 10.10 17.72 -8.59
N VAL A 527 11.17 17.65 -7.79
CA VAL A 527 12.08 18.76 -7.48
C VAL A 527 13.52 18.28 -7.62
N PHE A 528 14.33 19.02 -8.32
CA PHE A 528 15.75 18.72 -8.51
C PHE A 528 16.62 19.97 -8.56
N LEU A 529 17.89 19.78 -8.21
CA LEU A 529 18.93 20.82 -8.30
C LEU A 529 19.67 20.65 -9.63
N LEU A 530 19.75 21.69 -10.43
CA LEU A 530 20.49 21.71 -11.67
C LEU A 530 21.18 23.06 -11.88
N ASN A 531 22.48 23.06 -12.20
CA ASN A 531 23.27 24.27 -12.44
C ASN A 531 23.12 25.33 -11.34
N GLY A 532 23.04 24.91 -10.07
CA GLY A 532 22.90 25.79 -8.91
C GLY A 532 21.50 26.40 -8.69
N LYS A 533 20.53 26.00 -9.48
CA LYS A 533 19.12 26.39 -9.33
C LYS A 533 18.26 25.19 -8.96
N THR A 534 17.24 25.42 -8.16
CA THR A 534 16.23 24.40 -7.83
C THR A 534 15.05 24.55 -8.78
N TYR A 535 14.69 23.47 -9.45
CA TYR A 535 13.54 23.40 -10.35
C TYR A 535 12.46 22.53 -9.72
N LEU A 536 11.21 22.96 -9.84
CA LEU A 536 10.02 22.21 -9.47
C LEU A 536 9.14 22.05 -10.71
N HIS A 537 8.88 20.82 -11.10
CA HIS A 537 7.89 20.50 -12.11
C HIS A 537 6.52 20.31 -11.46
N TYR A 538 5.48 20.84 -12.08
CA TYR A 538 4.11 20.76 -11.58
C TYR A 538 3.10 20.60 -12.71
N TYR A 539 1.89 20.14 -12.38
CA TYR A 539 0.73 20.37 -13.23
C TYR A 539 -0.30 21.26 -12.54
N ALA A 540 -1.04 22.00 -13.35
CA ALA A 540 -2.04 22.96 -12.91
C ALA A 540 -3.45 22.35 -13.05
N LYS A 541 -4.21 22.32 -11.96
CA LYS A 541 -5.61 21.88 -11.94
C LYS A 541 -6.53 23.02 -12.35
N LYS A 542 -7.56 22.69 -13.12
CA LYS A 542 -8.64 23.58 -13.50
C LYS A 542 -9.98 22.91 -13.27
N TRP A 543 -10.89 23.59 -12.58
CA TRP A 543 -12.24 23.07 -12.40
C TRP A 543 -12.99 23.00 -13.73
N GLN A 544 -13.69 21.90 -13.99
CA GLN A 544 -14.70 21.80 -15.03
C GLN A 544 -16.07 22.26 -14.50
N ASN A 545 -16.37 21.89 -13.28
CA ASN A 545 -17.55 22.34 -12.56
C ASN A 545 -17.11 22.88 -11.19
N PRO A 546 -17.19 24.22 -10.97
CA PRO A 546 -16.74 24.82 -9.70
C PRO A 546 -17.55 24.39 -8.48
N ASP A 547 -18.74 23.82 -8.67
CA ASP A 547 -19.57 23.29 -7.60
C ASP A 547 -19.21 21.85 -7.22
N ASN A 548 -18.31 21.20 -7.94
CA ASN A 548 -17.83 19.85 -7.68
C ASN A 548 -16.30 19.83 -7.58
N ALA A 549 -15.79 19.68 -6.36
CA ALA A 549 -14.34 19.66 -6.09
C ALA A 549 -13.58 18.54 -6.81
N ASP A 550 -14.27 17.50 -7.24
CA ASP A 550 -13.68 16.33 -7.92
C ASP A 550 -13.70 16.44 -9.45
N ASP A 551 -14.43 17.42 -9.98
CA ASP A 551 -14.54 17.62 -11.42
C ASP A 551 -13.50 18.65 -11.93
N TRP A 552 -12.26 18.18 -12.06
CA TRP A 552 -11.14 18.98 -12.54
C TRP A 552 -10.41 18.31 -13.70
N THR A 553 -9.72 19.13 -14.48
CA THR A 553 -8.80 18.69 -15.53
C THR A 553 -7.43 19.31 -15.32
N VAL A 554 -6.42 18.78 -15.99
CA VAL A 554 -5.12 19.42 -16.09
C VAL A 554 -5.18 20.50 -17.18
N ASP A 555 -4.85 21.73 -16.82
CA ASP A 555 -4.74 22.83 -17.77
C ASP A 555 -3.39 22.76 -18.52
N HIS A 556 -2.31 22.62 -17.78
CA HIS A 556 -0.97 22.48 -18.30
C HIS A 556 -0.02 21.92 -17.25
N ALA A 557 1.16 21.47 -17.68
CA ALA A 557 2.30 21.26 -16.80
C ALA A 557 3.41 22.31 -17.09
N GLY A 558 4.31 22.53 -16.15
CA GLY A 558 5.36 23.54 -16.30
C GLY A 558 6.37 23.51 -15.17
N PHE A 559 7.26 24.50 -15.15
CA PHE A 559 8.29 24.66 -14.13
C PHE A 559 8.14 25.92 -13.30
N LEU A 560 8.51 25.78 -12.03
CA LEU A 560 8.93 26.88 -11.17
C LEU A 560 10.44 26.76 -10.97
N VAL A 561 11.13 27.88 -10.82
CA VAL A 561 12.57 27.95 -10.54
C VAL A 561 12.84 28.80 -9.31
N SER A 562 13.76 28.32 -8.48
CA SER A 562 14.28 28.99 -7.31
C SER A 562 15.81 29.19 -7.45
N GLU A 563 16.30 30.39 -7.17
CA GLU A 563 17.73 30.69 -7.14
C GLU A 563 18.28 30.82 -5.70
N ASP A 564 17.44 30.59 -4.71
CA ASP A 564 17.74 30.76 -3.29
C ASP A 564 17.37 29.54 -2.43
N ASP A 565 17.62 28.33 -2.97
CA ASP A 565 17.39 27.05 -2.29
C ASP A 565 15.92 26.80 -1.87
N GLY A 566 14.96 27.25 -2.66
CA GLY A 566 13.53 27.02 -2.43
C GLY A 566 12.85 28.08 -1.56
N VAL A 567 13.50 29.20 -1.24
CA VAL A 567 12.90 30.28 -0.44
C VAL A 567 11.95 31.14 -1.28
N THR A 568 12.33 31.44 -2.51
CA THR A 568 11.45 32.15 -3.47
C THR A 568 11.37 31.37 -4.77
N TRP A 569 10.21 31.47 -5.43
CA TRP A 569 9.94 30.74 -6.66
C TRP A 569 9.44 31.66 -7.75
N THR A 570 9.95 31.46 -8.94
CA THR A 570 9.55 32.19 -10.15
C THR A 570 8.95 31.22 -11.15
N LYS A 571 7.79 31.57 -11.70
CA LYS A 571 7.11 30.76 -12.70
C LYS A 571 7.80 30.90 -14.06
N CYS A 572 8.04 29.79 -14.72
CA CYS A 572 8.55 29.72 -16.08
C CYS A 572 7.41 29.81 -17.10
N ASN A 573 7.72 30.29 -18.31
CA ASN A 573 6.70 30.50 -19.35
C ASN A 573 6.38 29.26 -20.17
N GLY A 574 7.29 28.29 -20.24
CA GLY A 574 7.08 27.05 -20.99
C GLY A 574 5.98 26.19 -20.37
N LYS A 575 5.12 25.66 -21.21
CA LYS A 575 3.99 24.84 -20.80
C LYS A 575 3.90 23.59 -21.68
N TRP A 576 3.75 22.43 -21.02
CA TRP A 576 3.34 21.20 -21.64
C TRP A 576 1.82 21.10 -21.65
N SER A 577 1.26 20.45 -22.66
CA SER A 577 -0.20 20.33 -22.80
C SER A 577 -0.82 19.57 -21.61
N GLY A 578 -1.98 20.04 -21.15
CA GLY A 578 -2.79 19.33 -20.14
C GLY A 578 -3.29 17.95 -20.60
N ASN A 579 -3.35 17.72 -21.93
CA ASN A 579 -3.64 16.41 -22.53
C ASN A 579 -2.35 15.69 -22.96
N GLY A 580 -1.19 16.17 -22.56
CA GLY A 580 0.09 15.61 -22.93
C GLY A 580 0.50 14.43 -22.06
N THR A 581 1.56 13.77 -22.48
CA THR A 581 2.13 12.60 -21.80
C THR A 581 3.11 12.99 -20.68
N PHE A 582 3.28 14.29 -20.40
CA PHE A 582 4.21 14.82 -19.41
C PHE A 582 3.51 15.68 -18.35
N CYS A 583 2.24 15.41 -18.09
CA CYS A 583 1.51 16.09 -17.01
C CYS A 583 2.05 15.73 -15.63
N SER A 584 2.32 14.46 -15.39
CA SER A 584 3.08 14.00 -14.24
C SER A 584 4.44 13.51 -14.73
N ALA A 585 5.52 14.03 -14.15
CA ALA A 585 6.86 13.72 -14.61
C ALA A 585 7.88 13.70 -13.47
N SER A 586 8.94 12.93 -13.68
CA SER A 586 10.13 12.87 -12.83
C SER A 586 11.41 12.94 -13.66
N PHE A 587 12.51 13.34 -13.05
CA PHE A 587 13.71 13.75 -13.75
C PHE A 587 14.95 13.05 -13.20
N ALA A 588 15.86 12.69 -14.12
CA ALA A 588 17.20 12.21 -13.77
C ALA A 588 18.24 12.85 -14.71
N GLU A 589 19.32 13.37 -14.13
CA GLU A 589 20.47 13.86 -14.91
C GLU A 589 21.52 12.76 -15.04
N LYS A 590 22.08 12.64 -16.25
CA LYS A 590 23.23 11.80 -16.50
C LYS A 590 24.05 12.36 -17.65
N ASP A 591 25.35 12.52 -17.44
CA ASP A 591 26.33 12.92 -18.45
C ASP A 591 25.96 14.22 -19.20
N GLY A 592 25.41 15.20 -18.50
CA GLY A 592 25.02 16.50 -19.06
C GLY A 592 23.70 16.47 -19.83
N VAL A 593 22.93 15.42 -19.70
CA VAL A 593 21.58 15.29 -20.26
C VAL A 593 20.56 15.10 -19.13
N LEU A 594 19.53 15.93 -19.12
CA LEU A 594 18.38 15.76 -18.25
C LEU A 594 17.32 14.93 -18.96
N TYR A 595 16.97 13.81 -18.37
CA TYR A 595 15.90 12.91 -18.84
C TYR A 595 14.63 13.17 -18.06
N MET A 596 13.49 13.09 -18.73
CA MET A 596 12.16 13.23 -18.15
C MET A 596 11.36 11.96 -18.44
N LEU A 597 10.91 11.31 -17.40
CA LEU A 597 9.92 10.22 -17.45
C LEU A 597 8.55 10.83 -17.18
N GLY A 598 7.65 10.74 -18.12
CA GLY A 598 6.33 11.32 -18.02
C GLY A 598 5.20 10.29 -18.14
N THR A 599 4.07 10.64 -17.58
CA THR A 599 2.81 9.92 -17.73
C THR A 599 1.65 10.90 -17.80
N ASN A 600 0.55 10.45 -18.37
CA ASN A 600 -0.67 11.25 -18.44
C ASN A 600 -1.41 11.20 -17.09
N GLN A 601 -1.54 12.33 -16.43
CA GLN A 601 -2.43 12.60 -15.27
C GLN A 601 -2.60 11.48 -14.25
N GLY A 602 -1.58 10.91 -13.72
CA GLY A 602 -1.52 9.89 -12.69
C GLY A 602 -2.80 9.40 -11.98
N ARG A 603 -3.66 10.31 -11.53
CA ARG A 603 -4.86 9.96 -10.74
C ARG A 603 -6.17 9.88 -11.54
N LYS A 604 -6.22 10.43 -12.74
CA LYS A 604 -7.46 10.43 -13.58
C LYS A 604 -7.41 9.53 -14.80
N CYS A 605 -6.42 8.67 -14.91
CA CYS A 605 -6.39 7.66 -15.97
C CYS A 605 -7.38 6.55 -15.63
N HIS A 606 -8.62 6.81 -15.94
CA HIS A 606 -9.74 5.94 -15.61
C HIS A 606 -10.20 5.15 -16.80
N HIS A 607 -9.75 3.95 -16.87
CA HIS A 607 -10.29 2.98 -17.80
C HIS A 607 -10.68 1.73 -17.03
N GLY A 608 -11.76 1.07 -17.43
CA GLY A 608 -12.33 -0.08 -16.74
C GLY A 608 -11.40 -1.30 -16.60
N ILE A 609 -11.71 -2.24 -15.75
CA ILE A 609 -10.89 -3.40 -15.36
C ILE A 609 -10.39 -4.24 -16.55
N GLY A 610 -11.04 -4.19 -17.70
CA GLY A 610 -10.60 -4.86 -18.91
C GLY A 610 -9.45 -4.20 -19.66
N ASP A 611 -9.02 -3.04 -19.19
CA ASP A 611 -8.09 -2.18 -19.90
C ASP A 611 -6.66 -2.31 -19.38
N PHE A 612 -5.92 -3.24 -19.89
CA PHE A 612 -4.50 -3.43 -19.62
C PHE A 612 -3.59 -2.28 -20.11
N HIS A 613 -4.18 -1.26 -20.70
CA HIS A 613 -3.50 -0.22 -21.47
C HIS A 613 -3.34 1.11 -20.76
N ARG A 614 -3.40 1.13 -19.45
CA ARG A 614 -3.89 2.27 -18.72
C ARG A 614 -2.98 3.40 -18.46
N SER A 615 -1.83 3.20 -18.08
CA SER A 615 -0.91 4.28 -17.79
C SER A 615 0.39 3.93 -18.47
N ASN A 616 0.71 4.71 -19.46
CA ASN A 616 1.91 4.53 -20.23
C ASN A 616 2.99 5.47 -19.70
N PHE A 617 4.22 5.03 -19.76
CA PHE A 617 5.38 5.89 -19.54
C PHE A 617 5.96 6.34 -20.87
N TYR A 618 6.40 7.59 -20.88
CA TYR A 618 6.97 8.29 -22.04
C TYR A 618 8.28 8.94 -21.63
N LEU A 619 9.16 9.16 -22.61
CA LEU A 619 10.46 9.76 -22.38
C LEU A 619 10.66 11.04 -23.17
N ALA A 620 11.31 11.99 -22.51
CA ALA A 620 11.91 13.14 -23.16
C ALA A 620 13.31 13.39 -22.58
N ARG A 621 14.14 14.15 -23.31
CA ARG A 621 15.46 14.55 -22.87
C ARG A 621 15.82 15.95 -23.36
N VAL A 622 16.73 16.60 -22.62
CA VAL A 622 17.29 17.89 -23.00
C VAL A 622 18.72 17.99 -22.51
N ALA A 623 19.60 18.66 -23.25
CA ALA A 623 20.93 18.98 -22.76
C ALA A 623 20.82 20.00 -21.60
N VAL A 624 21.57 19.80 -20.51
CA VAL A 624 21.52 20.71 -19.33
C VAL A 624 22.04 22.12 -19.62
N THR A 625 22.60 22.34 -20.81
CA THR A 625 23.04 23.65 -21.30
C THR A 625 21.96 24.44 -22.02
N GLU A 626 20.83 23.78 -22.37
CA GLU A 626 19.67 24.43 -22.98
C GLU A 626 18.73 24.96 -21.89
N ASP A 627 17.77 25.79 -22.31
CA ASP A 627 16.68 26.19 -21.42
C ASP A 627 15.72 25.02 -21.24
N ILE A 628 15.86 24.32 -20.11
CA ILE A 628 15.05 23.12 -19.77
C ILE A 628 13.58 23.47 -19.52
N THR A 629 13.24 24.74 -19.33
CA THR A 629 11.87 25.17 -19.05
C THR A 629 11.04 25.41 -20.31
N ASP A 630 11.66 25.43 -21.50
CA ASP A 630 10.97 25.53 -22.78
C ASP A 630 10.79 24.16 -23.42
N PRO A 631 9.53 23.65 -23.57
CA PRO A 631 9.24 22.37 -24.20
C PRO A 631 9.85 22.16 -25.59
N LYS A 632 10.12 23.26 -26.32
CA LYS A 632 10.68 23.20 -27.67
C LYS A 632 12.15 22.78 -27.71
N ASN A 633 12.85 22.90 -26.60
CA ASN A 633 14.24 22.47 -26.51
C ASN A 633 14.37 20.99 -26.25
N TRP A 634 13.32 20.32 -25.82
CA TRP A 634 13.29 18.91 -25.51
C TRP A 634 13.21 18.05 -26.77
N GLU A 635 13.84 16.89 -26.71
CA GLU A 635 13.67 15.79 -27.65
C GLU A 635 12.75 14.75 -27.01
N TYR A 636 11.75 14.30 -27.74
CA TYR A 636 10.75 13.32 -27.30
C TYR A 636 11.00 12.00 -27.99
N TYR A 637 10.97 10.91 -27.22
CA TYR A 637 11.27 9.58 -27.71
C TYR A 637 10.01 8.90 -28.28
N ASN A 638 10.09 8.42 -29.51
CA ASN A 638 9.00 7.74 -30.20
C ASN A 638 9.23 6.21 -30.26
N CYS A 639 10.00 5.64 -29.33
CA CYS A 639 10.45 4.24 -29.29
C CYS A 639 11.37 3.82 -30.43
N LYS A 640 11.81 4.78 -31.25
CA LYS A 640 12.80 4.56 -32.32
C LYS A 640 13.81 5.70 -32.36
N ASP A 641 13.33 6.93 -32.47
CA ASP A 641 14.14 8.13 -32.66
C ASP A 641 13.78 9.18 -31.60
N TRP A 642 14.73 10.06 -31.31
CA TRP A 642 14.53 11.26 -30.50
C TRP A 642 14.15 12.42 -31.43
N VAL A 643 12.97 13.01 -31.21
CA VAL A 643 12.39 14.06 -32.07
C VAL A 643 12.30 15.36 -31.32
N LYS A 644 12.98 16.41 -31.77
CA LYS A 644 13.03 17.72 -31.09
C LYS A 644 11.72 18.48 -31.24
N GLY A 645 11.21 19.03 -30.13
CA GLY A 645 10.11 19.99 -30.08
C GLY A 645 8.71 19.44 -30.36
N ALA A 646 8.58 18.12 -30.50
CA ALA A 646 7.30 17.46 -30.79
C ALA A 646 6.79 16.70 -29.57
N GLU A 647 6.14 17.40 -28.64
CA GLU A 647 5.49 16.75 -27.50
C GLU A 647 4.49 15.71 -28.01
N THR A 648 4.62 14.48 -27.51
CA THR A 648 3.65 13.42 -27.77
C THR A 648 2.38 13.68 -26.98
N LEU A 649 1.26 13.77 -27.66
CA LEU A 649 -0.04 13.88 -27.02
C LEU A 649 -0.54 12.46 -26.68
N TYR A 650 -1.17 12.34 -25.52
CA TYR A 650 -1.82 11.10 -25.12
C TYR A 650 -2.95 10.76 -26.10
N THR A 651 -2.93 9.55 -26.61
CA THR A 651 -4.06 8.95 -27.32
C THR A 651 -4.61 7.83 -26.43
N ASP A 652 -5.92 7.81 -26.26
CA ASP A 652 -6.63 6.76 -25.51
C ASP A 652 -6.65 5.43 -26.30
N ASP A 653 -5.70 5.27 -27.18
CA ASP A 653 -5.49 4.10 -27.99
C ASP A 653 -4.50 3.18 -27.28
N GLY A 654 -4.98 2.05 -26.79
CA GLY A 654 -4.18 1.04 -26.14
C GLY A 654 -2.92 0.60 -26.90
N ALA A 655 -2.82 0.94 -28.17
CA ALA A 655 -1.69 0.62 -29.04
C ALA A 655 -0.72 1.78 -29.27
N ASP A 656 -0.63 2.78 -28.37
CA ASP A 656 0.30 3.89 -28.53
C ASP A 656 1.75 3.41 -28.72
N PRO A 657 2.36 3.60 -29.90
CA PRO A 657 3.70 3.10 -30.19
C PRO A 657 4.82 3.87 -29.48
N ASN A 658 4.50 5.03 -28.89
CA ASN A 658 5.50 5.90 -28.27
C ASN A 658 5.76 5.58 -26.79
N ARG A 659 4.97 4.70 -26.19
CA ARG A 659 5.18 4.30 -24.80
C ARG A 659 6.40 3.40 -24.67
N ILE A 660 7.12 3.57 -23.57
CA ILE A 660 8.27 2.71 -23.25
C ILE A 660 7.89 1.51 -22.38
N VAL A 661 6.96 1.69 -21.46
CA VAL A 661 6.36 0.63 -20.63
C VAL A 661 4.93 0.99 -20.26
N MET A 662 4.21 -0.04 -19.83
CA MET A 662 2.84 0.05 -19.33
C MET A 662 2.80 -0.20 -17.82
N GLY A 663 1.68 0.15 -17.20
CA GLY A 663 1.37 -0.22 -15.83
C GLY A 663 1.65 0.84 -14.79
N SER A 664 1.90 2.10 -15.21
CA SER A 664 1.97 3.20 -14.26
C SER A 664 0.63 3.41 -13.57
N ARG A 665 0.67 3.61 -12.26
CA ARG A 665 -0.50 4.08 -11.50
C ARG A 665 -0.12 5.32 -10.71
N GLY A 666 -0.23 6.45 -11.37
CA GLY A 666 0.03 7.72 -10.75
C GLY A 666 1.45 8.23 -10.90
N GLU A 667 1.92 8.92 -9.89
CA GLU A 667 3.20 9.56 -9.86
C GLU A 667 4.35 8.55 -9.84
N CYS A 668 5.45 8.92 -10.49
CA CYS A 668 6.64 8.10 -10.57
C CYS A 668 7.89 8.87 -10.15
N ALA A 669 8.98 8.15 -9.92
CA ALA A 669 10.32 8.70 -9.81
C ALA A 669 11.24 8.06 -10.84
N LEU A 670 12.09 8.86 -11.47
CA LEU A 670 13.17 8.43 -12.34
C LEU A 670 14.50 8.73 -11.66
N VAL A 671 15.40 7.77 -11.61
CA VAL A 671 16.73 7.95 -11.02
C VAL A 671 17.80 7.17 -11.80
N TRP A 672 18.99 7.74 -11.89
CA TRP A 672 20.19 7.03 -12.32
C TRP A 672 20.88 6.40 -11.11
N ASN A 673 21.11 5.09 -11.16
CA ASN A 673 21.87 4.38 -10.14
C ASN A 673 23.31 4.13 -10.65
N PRO A 674 24.31 4.90 -10.20
CA PRO A 674 25.66 4.83 -10.70
C PRO A 674 26.39 3.54 -10.31
N LYS A 675 25.98 2.88 -9.22
CA LYS A 675 26.57 1.60 -8.78
C LYS A 675 26.28 0.48 -9.75
N PHE A 676 25.03 0.39 -10.21
CA PHE A 676 24.59 -0.67 -11.11
C PHE A 676 24.58 -0.24 -12.57
N GLN A 677 24.91 1.04 -12.87
CA GLN A 677 24.87 1.61 -14.22
C GLN A 677 23.48 1.41 -14.86
N ARG A 678 22.41 1.76 -14.11
CA ARG A 678 21.02 1.55 -14.52
C ARG A 678 20.19 2.79 -14.24
N PHE A 679 19.29 3.12 -15.16
CA PHE A 679 18.14 3.93 -14.85
C PHE A 679 17.12 3.06 -14.12
N MET A 680 16.45 3.63 -13.14
CA MET A 680 15.38 3.00 -12.39
C MET A 680 14.15 3.91 -12.43
N MET A 681 13.00 3.35 -12.79
CA MET A 681 11.71 4.00 -12.64
C MET A 681 10.97 3.35 -11.46
N ILE A 682 10.43 4.17 -10.58
CA ILE A 682 9.77 3.75 -9.35
C ILE A 682 8.35 4.30 -9.37
N TYR A 683 7.38 3.48 -9.04
CA TYR A 683 5.99 3.88 -8.99
C TYR A 683 5.21 2.96 -8.05
N ARG A 684 3.96 3.33 -7.74
CA ARG A 684 3.07 2.51 -6.95
C ARG A 684 2.68 1.25 -7.72
N ASP A 685 2.64 0.13 -7.04
CA ASP A 685 2.16 -1.09 -7.65
C ASP A 685 0.66 -1.01 -8.02
N GLY A 686 0.23 -1.90 -8.89
CA GLY A 686 -1.15 -1.94 -9.37
C GLY A 686 -2.17 -2.27 -8.29
N ARG A 687 -1.77 -2.72 -7.11
CA ARG A 687 -2.62 -3.17 -6.01
C ARG A 687 -2.57 -2.27 -4.79
N GLN A 688 -1.77 -1.21 -4.86
CA GLN A 688 -1.63 -0.23 -3.79
C GLN A 688 -1.01 -0.77 -2.49
N GLU A 689 -0.30 -1.90 -2.57
CA GLU A 689 0.33 -2.55 -1.42
C GLU A 689 1.76 -2.09 -1.17
N GLY A 690 2.38 -1.43 -2.16
CA GLY A 690 3.75 -0.99 -2.03
C GLY A 690 4.28 -0.23 -3.24
N LEU A 691 5.59 -0.09 -3.30
CA LEU A 691 6.31 0.45 -4.44
C LEU A 691 7.00 -0.66 -5.22
N VAL A 692 6.94 -0.52 -6.54
CA VAL A 692 7.69 -1.34 -7.49
C VAL A 692 8.68 -0.49 -8.26
N TYR A 693 9.66 -1.15 -8.87
CA TYR A 693 10.57 -0.51 -9.80
C TYR A 693 10.84 -1.37 -11.04
N ARG A 694 11.27 -0.72 -12.10
CA ARG A 694 11.86 -1.32 -13.29
C ARG A 694 13.22 -0.69 -13.52
N ASP A 695 14.12 -1.38 -14.21
CA ASP A 695 15.44 -0.83 -14.53
C ASP A 695 15.84 -1.12 -15.98
N ALA A 696 16.66 -0.22 -16.54
CA ALA A 696 17.20 -0.33 -17.88
C ALA A 696 18.66 0.18 -17.94
N ALA A 697 19.47 -0.31 -18.86
CA ALA A 697 20.85 0.15 -19.04
C ALA A 697 20.91 1.59 -19.59
N SER A 698 19.95 1.94 -20.44
CA SER A 698 19.71 3.29 -20.94
C SER A 698 18.20 3.55 -20.88
N VAL A 699 17.80 4.81 -20.81
CA VAL A 699 16.36 5.18 -20.76
C VAL A 699 15.61 4.72 -22.02
N ASP A 700 16.27 4.67 -23.15
CA ASP A 700 15.75 4.25 -24.45
C ASP A 700 16.00 2.77 -24.77
N ASP A 701 16.52 2.00 -23.82
CA ASP A 701 16.68 0.55 -23.92
C ASP A 701 15.41 -0.18 -23.42
N GLU A 702 15.44 -1.50 -23.47
CA GLU A 702 14.37 -2.32 -22.90
C GLU A 702 14.37 -2.23 -21.37
N TRP A 703 13.20 -2.08 -20.82
CA TRP A 703 12.99 -2.02 -19.38
C TRP A 703 12.64 -3.40 -18.84
N SER A 704 13.23 -3.74 -17.69
CA SER A 704 12.90 -4.99 -16.99
C SER A 704 11.42 -5.04 -16.58
N GLY A 705 10.95 -6.21 -16.22
CA GLY A 705 9.67 -6.40 -15.52
C GLY A 705 9.64 -5.66 -14.18
N GLU A 706 8.46 -5.48 -13.64
CA GLU A 706 8.28 -4.93 -12.28
C GLU A 706 8.93 -5.83 -11.24
N LYS A 707 9.55 -5.19 -10.27
CA LYS A 707 10.16 -5.83 -9.10
C LYS A 707 9.74 -5.06 -7.85
N PRO A 708 9.52 -5.73 -6.74
CA PRO A 708 9.16 -5.06 -5.51
C PRO A 708 10.30 -4.18 -5.00
N LEU A 709 9.98 -2.98 -4.54
CA LEU A 709 10.91 -2.02 -3.93
C LEU A 709 10.69 -1.90 -2.42
N ALA A 710 9.43 -1.82 -2.01
CA ALA A 710 9.04 -1.66 -0.62
C ALA A 710 7.68 -2.32 -0.38
N TYR A 711 7.70 -3.34 0.46
CA TYR A 711 6.52 -4.10 0.87
C TYR A 711 6.65 -4.45 2.35
N ASP A 712 5.79 -3.88 3.17
CA ASP A 712 5.52 -4.25 4.55
C ASP A 712 4.20 -3.59 4.99
N ASP A 713 3.79 -3.78 6.23
CA ASP A 713 2.54 -3.22 6.75
C ASP A 713 2.49 -1.68 6.68
N LEU A 714 3.66 -1.02 6.68
CA LEU A 714 3.78 0.43 6.55
C LEU A 714 3.78 0.89 5.09
N ALA A 715 3.94 -0.02 4.13
CA ALA A 715 3.97 0.31 2.70
C ALA A 715 2.57 0.38 2.08
N ALA A 716 1.54 -0.10 2.78
CA ALA A 716 0.17 -0.05 2.29
C ALA A 716 -0.28 1.40 2.03
N GLY A 717 -0.85 1.64 0.86
CA GLY A 717 -1.36 2.97 0.50
C GLY A 717 -0.30 4.00 0.10
N ILE A 718 0.99 3.65 0.02
CA ILE A 718 2.03 4.60 -0.40
C ILE A 718 1.93 4.95 -1.87
N PHE A 719 2.23 6.21 -2.19
CA PHE A 719 2.19 6.75 -3.56
C PHE A 719 3.19 7.91 -3.71
N ALA A 720 3.33 8.45 -4.92
CA ALA A 720 4.18 9.58 -5.23
C ALA A 720 5.61 9.45 -4.66
N PRO A 721 6.37 8.43 -5.09
CA PRO A 721 7.76 8.27 -4.64
C PRO A 721 8.62 9.46 -5.06
N SER A 722 9.49 9.91 -4.18
CA SER A 722 10.47 10.98 -4.42
C SER A 722 11.85 10.54 -3.93
N VAL A 723 12.77 10.31 -4.86
CA VAL A 723 14.12 9.84 -4.52
C VAL A 723 14.94 11.00 -3.98
N LEU A 724 15.41 10.86 -2.74
CA LEU A 724 16.28 11.83 -2.08
C LEU A 724 17.75 11.59 -2.46
N GLU A 725 18.15 10.33 -2.55
CA GLU A 725 19.56 9.97 -2.70
C GLU A 725 19.73 8.54 -3.23
N VAL A 726 20.79 8.35 -4.01
CA VAL A 726 21.38 7.04 -4.29
C VAL A 726 22.72 6.98 -3.59
N THR A 727 22.89 6.05 -2.67
CA THR A 727 24.14 5.91 -1.91
C THR A 727 25.27 5.33 -2.77
N ASP A 728 26.51 5.41 -2.32
CA ASP A 728 27.67 4.83 -3.01
C ASP A 728 27.53 3.30 -3.22
N ASN A 729 26.76 2.63 -2.36
CA ASN A 729 26.46 1.20 -2.48
C ASN A 729 25.30 0.91 -3.44
N GLY A 730 24.66 1.95 -4.01
CA GLY A 730 23.52 1.84 -4.90
C GLY A 730 22.18 1.66 -4.20
N GLU A 731 22.12 1.83 -2.88
CA GLU A 731 20.86 1.82 -2.13
C GLU A 731 20.09 3.11 -2.43
N LEU A 732 18.77 2.99 -2.62
CA LEU A 732 17.88 4.13 -2.74
C LEU A 732 17.37 4.56 -1.38
N ILE A 733 17.40 5.87 -1.14
CA ILE A 733 16.72 6.53 -0.04
C ILE A 733 15.67 7.44 -0.65
N LEU A 734 14.41 7.20 -0.35
CA LEU A 734 13.31 7.94 -0.91
C LEU A 734 12.20 8.20 0.12
N PHE A 735 11.44 9.24 -0.11
CA PHE A 735 10.17 9.48 0.58
C PHE A 735 9.00 9.12 -0.35
N ALA A 736 7.92 8.68 0.26
CA ALA A 736 6.66 8.50 -0.43
C ALA A 736 5.53 9.03 0.45
N SER A 737 4.48 9.54 -0.18
CA SER A 737 3.24 9.91 0.51
C SER A 737 2.46 8.65 0.84
N GLN A 738 1.63 8.69 1.88
CA GLN A 738 0.79 7.57 2.29
C GLN A 738 -0.67 8.03 2.41
N LEU A 739 -1.60 7.22 1.89
CA LEU A 739 -3.04 7.47 1.96
C LEU A 739 -3.62 6.95 3.27
#